data_f80ad06bf0ec840dd73864a1af1d3f67
#
_entry.id   f80ad06bf0ec840dd73864a1af1d3f67
#
_cell.length_a   1.000
_cell.length_b   1.000
_cell.length_c   1.000
_cell.angle_alpha   90.00
_cell.angle_beta   90.00
_cell.angle_gamma   90.00
#
_symmetry.space_group_name_H-M   'P 1'
#
loop_
_entity.id
_entity.type
_entity.pdbx_description
1 polymer ?
#
loop_
_entity_poly.entity_id
_entity_poly.type
_entity_poly.pdbx_seq_one_letter_code
_entity_poly.pdbx_strand_id
1 'polypeptide(L)'
;MPKIRRNLSALLLVAGVFVAVPARSQNAASSAALDPGANATDLALESKVHQPLPEEFIWRTDKPEEITAPHYFRAQVTLKAVPARATFYVSGPSRATIFINGVRAGEFVMPQDATFRPRVFELDATHFLHTGANVFAIQAVGIFNRRLPKSLDQGLFLLAKLVPAAPEIDRPALLRSGAGWKVSVTAKDGWEKPAFADKDWEAAQSFGAAESNIDLLQWNMDVGLYRWPGYDGISPFLGHVPVAAKTIRDPFEGLGHFHNLEALIASAPDTKALFSVALPAVTGAAAPLDDMQAPSVVLDFGQETTGRIEVTSASDQPIRLTVRYGESYEETVKKSYLGVADMIIPPHATMYGPKSAFRFAKLQFFGDGPLLRFARIRVDGIYYPVAYRGSFDSSDPVLNRIWLVGAYTAHLCMQDDIWDAPKRDRGRWMGDLDVSGRTIETVFADQFLMEDTLRRLNPVTENGANVNGIPGYSAYWIMGLADYYRQNGKLDFVRTMLPNLRALTSFMAADLDANNLFANQHHAWPFVDWSANLFGDTPEARRGTQFEYYRAFRDAAFLLRAAGDTAGADQSESRADAMRAAAELALVDKTTGTFGDNWHTNAMAIYSGLASPAETAAIRTRIFTDIDSGKLPDYDVSPYYGDYILEAMADAGDLSGAMNFLRMWWGGMVEEGATSFWEGYDPRWQKTDFHAFLKADNGMGYQVSLAHGWSSGATPWLTEHVLGIQVTSPGLRTVLIQPNLLGLNYVKGTEPAPNGEIRAEFHAGKTIDGTVDLPAGVTATISLPASSATAAVTVDGKATTSRWNETAGRQEFELSGPGKFSVHAD
;
A
#
# COMPACT_ATOMS: atom_id res chain seq x y z
N MET A 1 7.41 18.58 -47.17
CA MET A 1 5.99 19.05 -47.22
C MET A 1 5.19 18.01 -47.94
N PRO A 2 4.17 17.45 -47.34
CA PRO A 2 2.86 18.06 -47.27
C PRO A 2 2.26 18.03 -45.83
N LYS A 3 1.38 19.00 -45.62
CA LYS A 3 0.56 19.20 -44.43
C LYS A 3 -0.46 18.07 -44.28
N ILE A 4 -0.48 17.40 -43.12
CA ILE A 4 -1.61 16.58 -42.69
C ILE A 4 -2.40 17.37 -41.65
N ARG A 5 -3.63 17.67 -42.01
CA ARG A 5 -4.63 18.30 -41.15
C ARG A 5 -4.95 17.35 -39.99
N ARG A 6 -4.80 17.82 -38.76
CA ARG A 6 -5.36 17.19 -37.55
C ARG A 6 -6.87 17.40 -37.54
N ASN A 7 -7.62 16.33 -37.67
CA ASN A 7 -9.03 16.32 -37.32
C ASN A 7 -9.12 16.23 -35.80
N LEU A 8 -9.62 17.28 -35.17
CA LEU A 8 -10.16 17.21 -33.82
C LEU A 8 -11.42 16.34 -33.86
N SER A 9 -11.31 15.10 -33.45
CA SER A 9 -12.45 14.27 -33.07
C SER A 9 -12.74 14.48 -31.59
N ALA A 10 -13.99 14.80 -31.33
CA ALA A 10 -14.55 15.12 -30.04
C ALA A 10 -14.12 14.10 -28.96
N LEU A 11 -13.43 14.56 -27.92
CA LEU A 11 -13.34 13.87 -26.65
C LEU A 11 -14.73 13.88 -26.02
N LEU A 12 -15.44 12.78 -26.13
CA LEU A 12 -16.55 12.51 -25.22
C LEU A 12 -15.96 12.45 -23.81
N LEU A 13 -16.31 13.44 -22.98
CA LEU A 13 -16.17 13.39 -21.53
C LEU A 13 -16.99 12.19 -21.04
N VAL A 14 -16.36 11.04 -20.88
CA VAL A 14 -16.85 10.03 -19.97
C VAL A 14 -16.48 10.54 -18.59
N ALA A 15 -17.40 11.29 -17.98
CA ALA A 15 -17.40 11.47 -16.56
C ALA A 15 -17.43 10.07 -15.96
N GLY A 16 -16.26 9.51 -15.64
CA GLY A 16 -16.14 8.34 -14.81
C GLY A 16 -16.76 8.75 -13.47
N VAL A 17 -17.99 8.31 -13.26
CA VAL A 17 -18.60 8.37 -11.95
C VAL A 17 -17.69 7.55 -11.06
N PHE A 18 -16.78 8.25 -10.35
CA PHE A 18 -16.29 7.74 -9.10
C PHE A 18 -17.56 7.52 -8.30
N VAL A 19 -17.93 6.28 -8.14
CA VAL A 19 -18.88 5.91 -7.12
C VAL A 19 -18.14 6.26 -5.83
N ALA A 20 -18.33 7.49 -5.34
CA ALA A 20 -18.27 7.72 -3.93
C ALA A 20 -19.15 6.63 -3.38
N VAL A 21 -18.57 5.63 -2.75
CA VAL A 21 -19.32 4.59 -2.05
C VAL A 21 -20.19 5.42 -1.10
N PRO A 22 -21.51 5.54 -1.33
CA PRO A 22 -22.31 6.25 -0.38
C PRO A 22 -22.07 5.53 0.92
N ALA A 23 -21.70 6.26 1.97
CA ALA A 23 -21.70 5.75 3.31
C ALA A 23 -23.14 5.27 3.57
N ARG A 24 -23.45 4.04 3.14
CA ARG A 24 -24.60 3.34 3.61
C ARG A 24 -24.34 3.17 5.08
N SER A 25 -25.18 3.79 5.87
CA SER A 25 -25.33 3.50 7.27
C SER A 25 -25.37 1.97 7.45
N GLN A 26 -24.19 1.39 7.56
CA GLN A 26 -24.05 0.05 8.09
C GLN A 26 -24.35 0.19 9.57
N ASN A 27 -25.15 -0.72 10.04
CA ASN A 27 -25.70 -0.80 11.37
C ASN A 27 -24.82 -0.13 12.43
N ALA A 28 -25.41 0.81 13.17
CA ALA A 28 -24.77 1.52 14.27
C ALA A 28 -24.10 0.62 15.33
N ALA A 29 -24.29 -0.69 15.27
CA ALA A 29 -23.66 -1.67 16.12
C ALA A 29 -22.22 -2.01 15.71
N SER A 30 -21.80 -1.80 14.44
CA SER A 30 -20.41 -2.06 14.02
C SER A 30 -19.50 -0.85 14.17
N SER A 31 -20.04 0.37 14.16
CA SER A 31 -19.25 1.58 14.35
C SER A 31 -18.91 1.85 15.83
N ALA A 32 -19.73 1.38 16.76
CA ALA A 32 -19.45 1.50 18.18
C ALA A 32 -18.30 0.59 18.66
N ALA A 33 -18.00 -0.48 17.92
CA ALA A 33 -16.86 -1.36 18.21
C ALA A 33 -15.51 -0.80 17.72
N LEU A 34 -15.53 0.28 16.94
CA LEU A 34 -14.34 0.94 16.34
C LEU A 34 -14.15 2.36 16.87
N ASP A 35 -14.70 2.68 18.04
CA ASP A 35 -14.47 3.99 18.67
C ASP A 35 -12.99 4.12 19.07
N PRO A 36 -12.21 4.99 18.42
CA PRO A 36 -10.79 5.16 18.68
C PRO A 36 -10.49 5.77 20.07
N GLY A 37 -11.51 6.17 20.83
CA GLY A 37 -11.38 6.63 22.21
C GLY A 37 -11.26 5.51 23.26
N ALA A 38 -11.42 4.26 22.88
CA ALA A 38 -11.44 3.13 23.82
C ALA A 38 -10.11 2.35 23.84
N ASN A 39 -9.06 2.95 24.39
CA ASN A 39 -7.69 2.36 24.45
C ASN A 39 -7.63 0.90 24.95
N ALA A 40 -8.50 0.48 25.84
CA ALA A 40 -8.54 -0.90 26.33
C ALA A 40 -9.14 -1.89 25.33
N THR A 41 -10.03 -1.42 24.46
CA THR A 41 -10.67 -2.22 23.44
C THR A 41 -9.72 -2.43 22.26
N ASP A 42 -8.94 -1.43 21.91
CA ASP A 42 -7.96 -1.46 20.83
C ASP A 42 -6.82 -2.44 21.15
N LEU A 43 -6.26 -2.38 22.35
CA LEU A 43 -5.22 -3.31 22.81
C LEU A 43 -5.74 -4.75 22.89
N ALA A 44 -7.01 -4.95 23.26
CA ALA A 44 -7.64 -6.26 23.27
C ALA A 44 -7.90 -6.79 21.84
N LEU A 45 -8.23 -5.92 20.90
CA LEU A 45 -8.39 -6.27 19.49
C LEU A 45 -7.03 -6.59 18.87
N GLU A 46 -6.00 -5.80 19.16
CA GLU A 46 -4.63 -6.02 18.74
C GLU A 46 -4.09 -7.36 19.22
N SER A 47 -4.27 -7.70 20.52
CA SER A 47 -3.85 -8.98 21.07
C SER A 47 -4.57 -10.18 20.45
N LYS A 48 -5.77 -9.99 19.93
CA LYS A 48 -6.57 -11.02 19.23
C LYS A 48 -6.20 -11.19 17.77
N VAL A 49 -5.84 -10.10 17.11
CA VAL A 49 -5.43 -10.10 15.69
C VAL A 49 -4.00 -10.63 15.54
N HIS A 50 -3.14 -10.43 16.54
CA HIS A 50 -1.75 -10.89 16.56
C HIS A 50 -1.56 -12.18 17.36
N GLN A 51 -2.46 -13.15 17.22
CA GLN A 51 -2.23 -14.45 17.82
C GLN A 51 -0.97 -15.13 17.25
N PRO A 52 -0.22 -15.84 18.10
CA PRO A 52 0.92 -16.63 17.64
C PRO A 52 0.55 -17.49 16.45
N LEU A 53 1.48 -17.68 15.53
CA LEU A 53 1.34 -18.57 14.38
C LEU A 53 1.82 -19.98 14.78
N PRO A 54 1.00 -20.79 15.42
CA PRO A 54 1.39 -22.11 15.95
C PRO A 54 1.45 -23.16 14.83
N GLU A 55 1.13 -22.80 13.59
CA GLU A 55 1.29 -23.66 12.43
C GLU A 55 2.78 -23.91 12.22
N GLU A 56 3.14 -25.15 11.93
CA GLU A 56 4.53 -25.53 11.70
C GLU A 56 4.79 -25.76 10.22
N PHE A 57 5.96 -25.33 9.76
CA PHE A 57 6.47 -25.77 8.47
C PHE A 57 6.72 -27.28 8.53
N ILE A 58 6.14 -28.02 7.62
CA ILE A 58 6.25 -29.46 7.55
C ILE A 58 6.79 -29.94 6.22
N TRP A 59 7.66 -30.96 6.27
CA TRP A 59 8.20 -31.64 5.10
C TRP A 59 8.65 -33.03 5.47
N ARG A 60 9.32 -33.70 4.55
CA ARG A 60 10.10 -34.91 4.82
C ARG A 60 11.57 -34.54 4.94
N THR A 61 12.35 -35.30 5.73
CA THR A 61 13.81 -35.12 5.81
C THR A 61 14.44 -35.66 4.52
N ASP A 62 14.56 -34.82 3.51
CA ASP A 62 15.14 -35.17 2.23
C ASP A 62 16.46 -34.45 2.04
N LYS A 63 17.21 -34.88 1.05
CA LYS A 63 18.32 -34.07 0.56
C LYS A 63 17.77 -32.85 -0.13
N PRO A 64 18.49 -31.71 -0.07
CA PRO A 64 18.02 -30.46 -0.66
C PRO A 64 17.55 -30.59 -2.12
N GLU A 65 18.21 -31.41 -2.90
CA GLU A 65 17.87 -31.68 -4.30
C GLU A 65 16.55 -32.45 -4.48
N GLU A 66 16.07 -33.14 -3.46
CA GLU A 66 14.81 -33.88 -3.48
C GLU A 66 13.60 -33.01 -3.13
N ILE A 67 13.81 -31.83 -2.52
CA ILE A 67 12.74 -30.90 -2.14
C ILE A 67 11.89 -30.48 -3.35
N THR A 68 12.50 -30.40 -4.51
CA THR A 68 11.81 -30.02 -5.76
C THR A 68 11.04 -31.16 -6.40
N ALA A 69 11.11 -32.39 -5.86
CA ALA A 69 10.28 -33.51 -6.29
C ALA A 69 8.90 -33.47 -5.62
N PRO A 70 7.86 -34.05 -6.24
CA PRO A 70 6.54 -34.10 -5.62
C PRO A 70 6.55 -34.88 -4.30
N HIS A 71 5.98 -34.26 -3.27
CA HIS A 71 5.70 -34.88 -1.98
C HIS A 71 4.20 -34.92 -1.73
N TYR A 72 3.74 -35.98 -1.06
CA TYR A 72 2.33 -36.23 -0.83
C TYR A 72 2.06 -36.16 0.66
N PHE A 73 1.17 -35.27 1.07
CA PHE A 73 0.83 -35.05 2.46
C PHE A 73 -0.63 -35.44 2.73
N ARG A 74 -0.90 -35.98 3.92
CA ARG A 74 -2.25 -36.31 4.35
C ARG A 74 -2.45 -35.91 5.79
N ALA A 75 -3.64 -35.38 6.09
CA ALA A 75 -4.13 -35.18 7.46
C ALA A 75 -5.62 -35.42 7.53
N GLN A 76 -6.11 -35.70 8.72
CA GLN A 76 -7.53 -35.92 8.98
C GLN A 76 -8.03 -35.00 10.09
N VAL A 77 -9.23 -34.45 9.88
CA VAL A 77 -9.97 -33.74 10.91
C VAL A 77 -11.38 -34.27 11.05
N THR A 78 -11.89 -34.37 12.28
CA THR A 78 -13.26 -34.81 12.54
C THR A 78 -14.13 -33.62 12.91
N LEU A 79 -15.14 -33.36 12.10
CA LEU A 79 -16.08 -32.26 12.30
C LEU A 79 -17.37 -32.74 12.96
N LYS A 80 -17.79 -32.08 14.03
CA LYS A 80 -19.10 -32.32 14.67
C LYS A 80 -20.25 -31.77 13.83
N ALA A 81 -20.01 -30.68 13.13
CA ALA A 81 -20.91 -30.04 12.18
C ALA A 81 -20.08 -29.34 11.11
N VAL A 82 -20.61 -29.21 9.91
CA VAL A 82 -19.97 -28.43 8.84
C VAL A 82 -20.12 -26.96 9.17
N PRO A 83 -19.03 -26.16 9.21
CA PRO A 83 -19.14 -24.71 9.37
C PRO A 83 -19.94 -24.09 8.22
N ALA A 84 -20.60 -22.96 8.49
CA ALA A 84 -21.30 -22.21 7.45
C ALA A 84 -20.34 -21.75 6.33
N ARG A 85 -19.09 -21.53 6.70
CA ARG A 85 -17.97 -21.27 5.80
C ARG A 85 -16.67 -21.78 6.44
N ALA A 86 -15.76 -22.29 5.62
CA ALA A 86 -14.44 -22.70 6.06
C ALA A 86 -13.42 -22.39 4.97
N THR A 87 -12.33 -21.78 5.35
CA THR A 87 -11.23 -21.46 4.44
C THR A 87 -10.02 -22.32 4.75
N PHE A 88 -9.46 -22.93 3.72
CA PHE A 88 -8.21 -23.66 3.80
C PHE A 88 -7.08 -22.82 3.22
N TYR A 89 -6.10 -22.53 4.04
CA TYR A 89 -4.92 -21.76 3.69
C TYR A 89 -3.75 -22.69 3.43
N VAL A 90 -2.99 -22.39 2.38
CA VAL A 90 -1.76 -23.13 2.03
C VAL A 90 -0.69 -22.14 1.60
N SER A 91 0.53 -22.36 2.09
CA SER A 91 1.71 -21.55 1.74
C SER A 91 2.97 -22.40 1.67
N GLY A 92 4.04 -21.82 1.18
CA GLY A 92 5.39 -22.38 1.16
C GLY A 92 5.77 -23.05 -0.15
N PRO A 93 5.10 -24.12 -0.65
CA PRO A 93 5.50 -24.81 -1.86
C PRO A 93 5.44 -23.95 -3.12
N SER A 94 6.27 -24.25 -4.10
CA SER A 94 6.19 -23.64 -5.45
C SER A 94 4.93 -24.07 -6.20
N ARG A 95 4.45 -25.27 -5.88
CA ARG A 95 3.22 -25.82 -6.45
C ARG A 95 2.54 -26.69 -5.40
N ALA A 96 1.22 -26.58 -5.29
CA ALA A 96 0.42 -27.49 -4.48
C ALA A 96 -0.92 -27.78 -5.15
N THR A 97 -1.23 -29.09 -5.29
CA THR A 97 -2.55 -29.58 -5.67
C THR A 97 -3.26 -30.10 -4.43
N ILE A 98 -4.44 -29.58 -4.17
CA ILE A 98 -5.19 -29.80 -2.93
C ILE A 98 -6.39 -30.70 -3.22
N PHE A 99 -6.53 -31.73 -2.40
CA PHE A 99 -7.70 -32.62 -2.43
C PHE A 99 -8.36 -32.61 -1.04
N ILE A 100 -9.66 -32.55 -1.02
CA ILE A 100 -10.47 -32.64 0.18
C ILE A 100 -11.45 -33.79 -0.03
N ASN A 101 -11.40 -34.80 0.83
CA ASN A 101 -12.23 -35.99 0.75
C ASN A 101 -12.14 -36.74 -0.60
N GLY A 102 -10.97 -36.69 -1.23
CA GLY A 102 -10.73 -37.34 -2.53
C GLY A 102 -11.17 -36.54 -3.74
N VAL A 103 -11.78 -35.36 -3.52
CA VAL A 103 -12.14 -34.44 -4.58
C VAL A 103 -11.05 -33.40 -4.74
N ARG A 104 -10.58 -33.18 -5.96
CA ARG A 104 -9.65 -32.09 -6.25
C ARG A 104 -10.35 -30.76 -5.96
N ALA A 105 -9.84 -30.03 -4.99
CA ALA A 105 -10.43 -28.77 -4.55
C ALA A 105 -9.76 -27.56 -5.20
N GLY A 106 -8.48 -27.66 -5.54
CA GLY A 106 -7.78 -26.58 -6.22
C GLY A 106 -6.30 -26.89 -6.42
N GLU A 107 -5.63 -25.99 -7.10
CA GLU A 107 -4.18 -26.02 -7.28
C GLU A 107 -3.66 -24.59 -7.36
N PHE A 108 -2.44 -24.37 -6.89
CA PHE A 108 -1.73 -23.14 -7.16
C PHE A 108 -0.31 -23.41 -7.64
N VAL A 109 0.22 -22.46 -8.40
CA VAL A 109 1.60 -22.45 -8.88
C VAL A 109 2.15 -21.06 -8.61
N MET A 110 3.23 -20.99 -7.82
CA MET A 110 3.95 -19.73 -7.63
C MET A 110 4.89 -19.43 -8.79
N PRO A 111 5.08 -18.16 -9.16
CA PRO A 111 6.14 -17.77 -10.07
C PRO A 111 7.51 -18.10 -9.45
N GLN A 112 8.50 -18.44 -10.31
CA GLN A 112 9.83 -18.79 -9.83
C GLN A 112 10.58 -17.66 -9.12
N ASP A 113 10.26 -16.42 -9.43
CA ASP A 113 10.80 -15.22 -8.82
C ASP A 113 10.18 -14.89 -7.45
N ALA A 114 9.03 -15.47 -7.11
CA ALA A 114 8.42 -15.39 -5.77
C ALA A 114 9.09 -16.31 -4.73
N THR A 115 10.28 -16.85 -5.02
CA THR A 115 10.99 -17.80 -4.15
C THR A 115 11.36 -17.25 -2.78
N PHE A 116 11.42 -15.92 -2.64
CA PHE A 116 11.76 -15.26 -1.38
C PHE A 116 10.52 -14.80 -0.58
N ARG A 117 9.34 -14.85 -1.20
CA ARG A 117 8.12 -14.29 -0.63
C ARG A 117 6.98 -15.29 -0.77
N PRO A 118 6.90 -16.25 0.14
CA PRO A 118 5.87 -17.25 0.06
C PRO A 118 4.49 -16.59 0.15
N ARG A 119 3.63 -16.94 -0.81
CA ARG A 119 2.24 -16.46 -0.84
C ARG A 119 1.35 -17.41 -0.08
N VAL A 120 0.33 -16.85 0.53
CA VAL A 120 -0.76 -17.63 1.11
C VAL A 120 -1.87 -17.75 0.09
N PHE A 121 -2.25 -18.97 -0.22
CA PHE A 121 -3.40 -19.28 -1.07
C PHE A 121 -4.60 -19.62 -0.18
N GLU A 122 -5.71 -19.00 -0.49
CA GLU A 122 -6.98 -19.18 0.18
C GLU A 122 -7.89 -20.02 -0.69
N LEU A 123 -8.42 -21.10 -0.12
CA LEU A 123 -9.37 -21.99 -0.78
C LEU A 123 -10.64 -22.07 0.06
N ASP A 124 -11.81 -21.75 -0.50
CA ASP A 124 -13.07 -22.04 0.16
C ASP A 124 -13.29 -23.57 0.21
N ALA A 125 -13.12 -24.11 1.41
CA ALA A 125 -13.26 -25.55 1.65
C ALA A 125 -14.70 -25.98 1.96
N THR A 126 -15.60 -25.06 2.19
CA THR A 126 -16.95 -25.27 2.74
C THR A 126 -17.70 -26.40 2.02
N HIS A 127 -17.74 -26.35 0.69
CA HIS A 127 -18.51 -27.30 -0.12
C HIS A 127 -17.91 -28.70 -0.22
N PHE A 128 -16.68 -28.88 0.25
CA PHE A 128 -15.97 -30.17 0.26
C PHE A 128 -16.06 -30.89 1.58
N LEU A 129 -16.57 -30.22 2.64
CA LEU A 129 -16.60 -30.74 4.00
C LEU A 129 -17.93 -31.47 4.29
N HIS A 130 -17.86 -32.45 5.19
CA HIS A 130 -19.05 -33.13 5.73
C HIS A 130 -18.87 -33.42 7.25
N THR A 131 -19.96 -33.72 7.93
CA THR A 131 -19.90 -34.16 9.31
C THR A 131 -19.17 -35.50 9.41
N GLY A 132 -18.33 -35.65 10.43
CA GLY A 132 -17.45 -36.79 10.60
C GLY A 132 -16.03 -36.54 10.13
N ALA A 133 -15.35 -37.60 9.72
CA ALA A 133 -13.93 -37.55 9.34
C ALA A 133 -13.77 -36.94 7.94
N ASN A 134 -12.97 -35.88 7.84
CA ASN A 134 -12.57 -35.24 6.59
C ASN A 134 -11.08 -35.39 6.38
N VAL A 135 -10.65 -35.72 5.17
CA VAL A 135 -9.28 -35.92 4.78
C VAL A 135 -8.83 -34.78 3.90
N PHE A 136 -7.71 -34.16 4.29
CA PHE A 136 -6.98 -33.19 3.50
C PHE A 136 -5.74 -33.88 2.93
N ALA A 137 -5.60 -33.88 1.62
CA ALA A 137 -4.49 -34.47 0.91
C ALA A 137 -3.87 -33.43 -0.04
N ILE A 138 -2.54 -33.28 0.00
CA ILE A 138 -1.83 -32.25 -0.75
C ILE A 138 -0.65 -32.90 -1.46
N GLN A 139 -0.58 -32.72 -2.79
CA GLN A 139 0.64 -32.96 -3.54
C GLN A 139 1.39 -31.64 -3.64
N ALA A 140 2.58 -31.54 -3.08
CA ALA A 140 3.37 -30.33 -3.00
C ALA A 140 4.75 -30.50 -3.66
N VAL A 141 5.26 -29.44 -4.27
CA VAL A 141 6.63 -29.30 -4.76
C VAL A 141 7.25 -28.13 -4.04
N GLY A 142 8.31 -28.39 -3.27
CA GLY A 142 8.98 -27.37 -2.47
C GLY A 142 9.88 -26.45 -3.29
N ILE A 143 10.48 -25.49 -2.60
CA ILE A 143 11.47 -24.56 -3.12
C ILE A 143 12.77 -24.78 -2.38
N PHE A 144 13.87 -24.99 -3.10
CA PHE A 144 15.20 -24.95 -2.54
C PHE A 144 15.92 -23.68 -2.94
N ASN A 145 16.40 -22.93 -1.94
CA ASN A 145 17.18 -21.72 -2.20
C ASN A 145 18.23 -21.53 -1.11
N ARG A 146 19.49 -21.42 -1.49
CA ARG A 146 20.63 -21.23 -0.57
C ARG A 146 20.58 -19.92 0.23
N ARG A 147 19.73 -18.98 -0.17
CA ARG A 147 19.52 -17.70 0.54
C ARG A 147 18.46 -17.81 1.64
N LEU A 148 17.73 -18.92 1.72
CA LEU A 148 16.79 -19.16 2.80
C LEU A 148 17.54 -19.46 4.11
N PRO A 149 16.93 -19.16 5.28
CA PRO A 149 17.53 -19.38 6.57
C PRO A 149 17.96 -20.84 6.77
N LYS A 150 19.05 -21.03 7.49
CA LYS A 150 19.52 -22.37 7.87
C LYS A 150 18.51 -23.11 8.74
N SER A 151 17.69 -22.39 9.50
CA SER A 151 16.59 -22.95 10.30
C SER A 151 15.57 -23.74 9.47
N LEU A 152 15.47 -23.44 8.19
CA LEU A 152 14.62 -24.12 7.22
C LEU A 152 15.42 -25.03 6.27
N ASP A 153 16.63 -25.43 6.62
CA ASP A 153 17.52 -26.20 5.75
C ASP A 153 17.57 -25.69 4.29
N GLN A 154 17.44 -24.37 4.14
CA GLN A 154 17.41 -23.68 2.85
C GLN A 154 16.24 -24.08 1.93
N GLY A 155 15.17 -24.65 2.49
CA GLY A 155 13.95 -25.03 1.79
C GLY A 155 12.73 -24.25 2.27
N LEU A 156 11.78 -23.98 1.38
CA LEU A 156 10.43 -23.58 1.78
C LEU A 156 9.53 -24.80 1.74
N PHE A 157 8.91 -25.06 2.89
CA PHE A 157 8.13 -26.23 3.17
C PHE A 157 6.63 -25.91 3.28
N LEU A 158 5.81 -26.94 3.36
CA LEU A 158 4.37 -26.81 3.44
C LEU A 158 3.93 -26.19 4.76
N LEU A 159 3.13 -25.16 4.66
CA LEU A 159 2.36 -24.56 5.74
C LEU A 159 0.89 -24.62 5.38
N ALA A 160 0.03 -25.12 6.26
CA ALA A 160 -1.38 -25.26 5.98
C ALA A 160 -2.26 -25.12 7.21
N LYS A 161 -3.48 -24.58 7.03
CA LYS A 161 -4.47 -24.52 8.09
C LYS A 161 -5.89 -24.42 7.56
N LEU A 162 -6.85 -25.02 8.25
CA LEU A 162 -8.28 -24.91 8.01
C LEU A 162 -8.91 -24.06 9.12
N VAL A 163 -9.55 -22.98 8.72
CA VAL A 163 -10.21 -22.06 9.65
C VAL A 163 -11.70 -21.97 9.33
N PRO A 164 -12.60 -22.13 10.31
CA PRO A 164 -14.00 -21.85 10.10
C PRO A 164 -14.20 -20.33 10.04
N ALA A 165 -15.02 -19.86 9.09
CA ALA A 165 -15.47 -18.48 9.09
C ALA A 165 -16.21 -18.20 10.40
N ALA A 166 -15.80 -17.17 11.08
CA ALA A 166 -16.37 -16.80 12.35
C ALA A 166 -16.87 -15.37 12.29
N PRO A 167 -18.06 -15.09 12.83
CA PRO A 167 -18.36 -13.76 13.30
C PRO A 167 -17.54 -13.40 14.56
N GLU A 168 -16.82 -14.36 15.13
CA GLU A 168 -16.03 -14.22 16.37
C GLU A 168 -14.56 -14.52 16.08
N ILE A 169 -13.70 -13.58 16.43
CA ILE A 169 -12.24 -13.59 16.22
C ILE A 169 -11.52 -14.79 16.88
N ASP A 170 -12.17 -15.48 17.81
CA ASP A 170 -11.54 -16.48 18.70
C ASP A 170 -11.75 -17.96 18.31
N ARG A 171 -12.15 -18.27 17.07
CA ARG A 171 -12.32 -19.69 16.71
C ARG A 171 -10.97 -20.34 16.36
N PRO A 172 -10.58 -21.40 17.07
CA PRO A 172 -9.36 -22.09 16.75
C PRO A 172 -9.43 -22.73 15.36
N ALA A 173 -8.29 -22.82 14.69
CA ALA A 173 -8.19 -23.59 13.46
C ALA A 173 -8.61 -25.03 13.69
N LEU A 174 -9.39 -25.57 12.76
CA LEU A 174 -9.88 -26.97 12.80
C LEU A 174 -8.77 -27.96 12.44
N LEU A 175 -7.84 -27.53 11.61
CA LEU A 175 -6.66 -28.30 11.21
C LEU A 175 -5.49 -27.32 11.07
N ARG A 176 -4.28 -27.75 11.46
CA ARG A 176 -3.02 -27.03 11.30
C ARG A 176 -1.95 -27.97 10.78
N SER A 177 -0.99 -27.43 10.02
CA SER A 177 0.24 -28.13 9.73
C SER A 177 1.07 -28.30 11.02
N GLY A 178 1.70 -29.45 11.17
CA GLY A 178 2.39 -29.87 12.38
C GLY A 178 2.17 -31.35 12.66
N ALA A 179 2.18 -31.71 13.94
CA ALA A 179 1.95 -33.09 14.37
C ALA A 179 0.61 -33.66 13.87
N GLY A 180 0.62 -34.85 13.35
CA GLY A 180 -0.57 -35.54 12.81
C GLY A 180 -0.66 -35.52 11.29
N TRP A 181 0.18 -34.75 10.60
CA TRP A 181 0.35 -34.90 9.16
C TRP A 181 1.29 -36.03 8.82
N LYS A 182 0.98 -36.72 7.75
CA LYS A 182 1.79 -37.77 7.17
C LYS A 182 2.32 -37.38 5.81
N VAL A 183 3.47 -37.91 5.45
CA VAL A 183 4.14 -37.60 4.18
C VAL A 183 4.65 -38.88 3.49
N SER A 184 4.64 -38.83 2.17
CA SER A 184 5.26 -39.86 1.32
C SER A 184 5.82 -39.19 0.05
N VAL A 185 6.90 -39.74 -0.51
CA VAL A 185 7.45 -39.34 -1.82
C VAL A 185 6.85 -40.12 -2.97
N THR A 186 6.04 -41.12 -2.67
CA THR A 186 5.31 -41.90 -3.67
C THR A 186 3.83 -41.97 -3.33
N ALA A 187 2.98 -41.87 -4.33
CA ALA A 187 1.55 -42.03 -4.17
C ALA A 187 1.06 -43.24 -4.93
N LYS A 188 0.16 -44.01 -4.33
CA LYS A 188 -0.63 -45.07 -4.99
C LYS A 188 -1.99 -44.51 -5.36
N ASP A 189 -2.63 -45.11 -6.33
CA ASP A 189 -3.96 -44.71 -6.79
C ASP A 189 -4.95 -44.61 -5.59
N GLY A 190 -5.68 -43.54 -5.57
CA GLY A 190 -6.66 -43.26 -4.50
C GLY A 190 -6.05 -42.74 -3.21
N TRP A 191 -4.76 -42.33 -3.20
CA TRP A 191 -4.09 -41.80 -2.01
C TRP A 191 -4.80 -40.58 -1.43
N GLU A 192 -5.49 -39.82 -2.26
CA GLU A 192 -6.26 -38.64 -1.89
C GLU A 192 -7.62 -38.95 -1.22
N LYS A 193 -8.08 -40.22 -1.27
CA LYS A 193 -9.42 -40.64 -0.81
C LYS A 193 -9.44 -40.96 0.68
N PRO A 194 -10.57 -40.75 1.37
CA PRO A 194 -10.72 -41.07 2.79
C PRO A 194 -10.43 -42.52 3.16
N ALA A 195 -10.79 -43.47 2.27
CA ALA A 195 -10.61 -44.91 2.50
C ALA A 195 -9.16 -45.38 2.32
N PHE A 196 -8.24 -44.54 1.88
CA PHE A 196 -6.85 -44.94 1.68
C PHE A 196 -6.16 -45.21 3.01
N ALA A 197 -5.48 -46.36 3.11
CA ALA A 197 -4.71 -46.73 4.30
C ALA A 197 -3.29 -46.13 4.22
N ASP A 198 -3.06 -45.08 4.99
CA ASP A 198 -1.80 -44.35 5.05
C ASP A 198 -0.91 -44.77 6.25
N LYS A 199 -1.13 -45.94 6.81
CA LYS A 199 -0.40 -46.41 7.98
C LYS A 199 1.11 -46.61 7.75
N ASP A 200 1.49 -46.82 6.48
CA ASP A 200 2.87 -47.01 6.06
C ASP A 200 3.56 -45.68 5.68
N TRP A 201 2.84 -44.55 5.75
CA TRP A 201 3.39 -43.24 5.51
C TRP A 201 4.12 -42.72 6.73
N GLU A 202 5.21 -42.01 6.52
CA GLU A 202 6.00 -41.38 7.58
C GLU A 202 5.24 -40.21 8.22
N ALA A 203 5.53 -39.90 9.48
CA ALA A 203 5.09 -38.63 10.04
C ALA A 203 5.83 -37.49 9.37
N ALA A 204 5.13 -36.41 8.99
CA ALA A 204 5.78 -35.22 8.49
C ALA A 204 6.67 -34.62 9.57
N GLN A 205 7.89 -34.23 9.21
CA GLN A 205 8.82 -33.58 10.11
C GLN A 205 8.47 -32.12 10.25
N SER A 206 8.51 -31.59 11.47
CA SER A 206 8.40 -30.17 11.72
C SER A 206 9.76 -29.47 11.58
N PHE A 207 9.77 -28.32 10.93
CA PHE A 207 10.90 -27.40 10.81
C PHE A 207 10.67 -26.12 11.64
N GLY A 208 9.81 -26.22 12.65
CA GLY A 208 9.48 -25.15 13.56
C GLY A 208 8.22 -24.39 13.19
N ALA A 209 7.70 -23.66 14.16
CA ALA A 209 6.52 -22.83 13.98
C ALA A 209 6.83 -21.69 12.99
N ALA A 210 5.81 -21.27 12.26
CA ALA A 210 5.91 -20.11 11.38
C ALA A 210 6.42 -18.88 12.13
N GLU A 211 5.96 -18.70 13.38
CA GLU A 211 6.39 -17.62 14.26
C GLU A 211 7.89 -17.68 14.62
N SER A 212 8.47 -18.86 14.78
CA SER A 212 9.90 -19.02 15.10
C SER A 212 10.82 -18.65 13.93
N ASN A 213 10.28 -18.49 12.74
CA ASN A 213 10.99 -18.11 11.54
C ASN A 213 10.67 -16.65 11.14
N ILE A 214 10.41 -15.83 12.15
CA ILE A 214 10.01 -14.44 11.98
C ILE A 214 11.05 -13.61 11.21
N ASP A 215 12.34 -13.97 11.30
CA ASP A 215 13.41 -13.31 10.52
C ASP A 215 13.19 -13.49 9.01
N LEU A 216 12.73 -14.65 8.58
CA LEU A 216 12.31 -14.89 7.21
C LEU A 216 11.08 -14.05 6.86
N LEU A 217 10.15 -13.95 7.80
CA LEU A 217 8.91 -13.20 7.66
C LEU A 217 9.15 -11.69 7.74
N GLN A 218 10.08 -11.22 8.58
CA GLN A 218 10.45 -9.80 8.69
C GLN A 218 11.13 -9.27 7.43
N TRP A 219 12.04 -10.02 6.86
CA TRP A 219 12.74 -9.62 5.63
C TRP A 219 11.85 -9.65 4.39
N ASN A 220 10.90 -10.53 4.36
CA ASN A 220 10.02 -10.69 3.22
C ASN A 220 8.64 -10.08 3.43
N MET A 221 8.35 -9.59 4.64
CA MET A 221 7.14 -8.84 5.00
C MET A 221 5.89 -9.26 4.23
N ASP A 222 5.82 -10.53 3.82
CA ASP A 222 4.60 -11.06 3.24
C ASP A 222 3.57 -11.18 4.34
N VAL A 223 2.81 -10.15 4.47
CA VAL A 223 1.78 -9.97 5.48
C VAL A 223 0.75 -11.09 5.46
N GLY A 224 0.65 -11.78 4.33
CA GLY A 224 -0.16 -13.00 4.25
C GLY A 224 0.28 -14.06 5.28
N LEU A 225 1.58 -14.23 5.53
CA LEU A 225 2.06 -15.13 6.59
C LEU A 225 2.03 -14.48 7.97
N TYR A 226 2.45 -13.24 8.07
CA TYR A 226 2.50 -12.49 9.32
C TYR A 226 1.11 -12.36 9.95
N ARG A 227 0.10 -12.23 9.10
CA ARG A 227 -1.31 -12.18 9.48
C ARG A 227 -2.06 -13.43 9.08
N TRP A 228 -1.38 -14.56 9.19
CA TRP A 228 -2.05 -15.85 9.05
C TRP A 228 -3.26 -15.85 9.97
N PRO A 229 -4.43 -15.60 9.45
CA PRO A 229 -5.52 -15.17 10.29
C PRO A 229 -6.08 -16.31 11.11
N GLY A 230 -6.59 -15.97 12.25
CA GLY A 230 -7.44 -16.88 13.05
C GLY A 230 -8.80 -17.09 12.38
N TYR A 231 -9.13 -16.34 11.33
CA TYR A 231 -10.36 -16.39 10.57
C TYR A 231 -10.04 -16.40 9.06
N ASP A 232 -11.00 -16.24 8.19
CA ASP A 232 -10.94 -16.52 6.74
C ASP A 232 -10.02 -15.62 5.87
N GLY A 233 -9.00 -15.05 6.43
CA GLY A 233 -8.03 -14.23 5.69
C GLY A 233 -8.44 -12.78 5.46
N ILE A 234 -9.63 -12.42 5.90
CA ILE A 234 -10.16 -11.08 5.78
C ILE A 234 -10.45 -10.55 7.16
N SER A 235 -9.84 -9.41 7.49
CA SER A 235 -10.08 -8.72 8.75
C SER A 235 -11.58 -8.38 8.88
N PRO A 236 -12.20 -8.58 10.06
CA PRO A 236 -13.62 -8.34 10.24
C PRO A 236 -14.02 -6.86 10.10
N PHE A 237 -13.06 -5.95 10.11
CA PHE A 237 -13.32 -4.53 9.88
C PHE A 237 -13.14 -4.08 8.43
N LEU A 238 -12.78 -4.98 7.51
CA LEU A 238 -12.75 -4.65 6.09
C LEU A 238 -14.15 -4.75 5.47
N GLY A 239 -14.48 -3.78 4.64
CA GLY A 239 -15.73 -3.76 3.88
C GLY A 239 -15.65 -4.58 2.61
N HIS A 240 -16.78 -5.13 2.18
CA HIS A 240 -16.92 -5.89 0.95
C HIS A 240 -17.77 -5.12 -0.06
N VAL A 241 -17.22 -4.86 -1.24
CA VAL A 241 -17.91 -4.14 -2.32
C VAL A 241 -17.87 -4.96 -3.61
N PRO A 242 -19.03 -5.30 -4.20
CA PRO A 242 -19.04 -5.99 -5.47
C PRO A 242 -18.53 -5.08 -6.59
N VAL A 243 -17.51 -5.51 -7.34
CA VAL A 243 -16.96 -4.79 -8.49
C VAL A 243 -17.14 -5.63 -9.76
N ALA A 244 -17.91 -5.11 -10.69
CA ALA A 244 -18.06 -5.72 -12.02
C ALA A 244 -16.92 -5.30 -12.94
N ALA A 245 -16.54 -6.15 -13.86
CA ALA A 245 -15.62 -5.78 -14.93
C ALA A 245 -16.25 -4.66 -15.78
N LYS A 246 -15.42 -3.71 -16.24
CA LYS A 246 -15.86 -2.65 -17.15
C LYS A 246 -15.79 -3.06 -18.60
N THR A 247 -14.78 -3.84 -18.95
CA THR A 247 -14.59 -4.33 -20.32
C THR A 247 -13.99 -5.74 -20.30
N ILE A 248 -14.19 -6.44 -21.41
CA ILE A 248 -13.53 -7.70 -21.72
C ILE A 248 -12.47 -7.40 -22.76
N ARG A 249 -11.26 -7.88 -22.52
CA ARG A 249 -10.16 -7.80 -23.47
C ARG A 249 -9.85 -9.16 -24.06
N ASP A 250 -9.57 -9.19 -25.34
CA ASP A 250 -9.05 -10.34 -26.11
C ASP A 250 -9.68 -11.68 -25.71
N PRO A 251 -11.02 -11.82 -25.85
CA PRO A 251 -11.66 -13.09 -25.58
C PRO A 251 -11.12 -14.13 -26.57
N PHE A 252 -10.41 -15.12 -26.05
CA PHE A 252 -9.87 -16.20 -26.82
C PHE A 252 -10.78 -17.41 -26.68
N GLU A 253 -11.51 -17.74 -27.73
CA GLU A 253 -12.45 -18.87 -27.71
C GLU A 253 -11.75 -20.24 -27.61
N GLY A 254 -10.55 -20.32 -28.10
CA GLY A 254 -9.75 -21.56 -28.06
C GLY A 254 -10.49 -22.74 -28.64
N LEU A 255 -10.58 -23.85 -27.91
CA LEU A 255 -11.36 -25.02 -28.26
C LEU A 255 -12.81 -24.95 -27.75
N GLY A 256 -13.27 -23.80 -27.26
CA GLY A 256 -14.61 -23.60 -26.80
C GLY A 256 -15.39 -22.59 -27.65
N HIS A 257 -16.57 -22.21 -27.12
CA HIS A 257 -17.39 -21.19 -27.71
C HIS A 257 -18.11 -20.39 -26.61
N PHE A 258 -17.97 -19.06 -26.63
CA PHE A 258 -18.59 -18.18 -25.67
C PHE A 258 -20.02 -17.77 -26.07
N HIS A 259 -20.89 -17.68 -25.08
CA HIS A 259 -22.24 -17.13 -25.22
C HIS A 259 -22.48 -16.08 -24.13
N ASN A 260 -23.09 -14.96 -24.51
CA ASN A 260 -23.46 -13.86 -23.63
C ASN A 260 -22.27 -13.27 -22.83
N LEU A 261 -21.16 -12.99 -23.52
CA LEU A 261 -19.96 -12.35 -22.93
C LEU A 261 -20.31 -11.05 -22.18
N GLU A 262 -21.28 -10.30 -22.68
CA GLU A 262 -21.73 -9.05 -22.06
C GLU A 262 -22.26 -9.23 -20.63
N ALA A 263 -22.70 -10.43 -20.27
CA ALA A 263 -23.11 -10.73 -18.89
C ALA A 263 -21.94 -10.64 -17.88
N LEU A 264 -20.68 -10.70 -18.34
CA LEU A 264 -19.51 -10.54 -17.47
C LEU A 264 -19.26 -9.10 -17.04
N ILE A 265 -19.80 -8.12 -17.77
CA ILE A 265 -19.66 -6.69 -17.50
C ILE A 265 -20.97 -6.06 -16.97
N ALA A 266 -22.03 -6.84 -16.86
CA ALA A 266 -23.31 -6.37 -16.35
C ALA A 266 -23.30 -6.24 -14.82
N SER A 267 -23.69 -5.07 -14.31
CA SER A 267 -23.82 -4.82 -12.88
C SER A 267 -24.92 -5.67 -12.22
N ALA A 268 -25.95 -6.02 -12.98
CA ALA A 268 -27.04 -6.90 -12.60
C ALA A 268 -27.28 -7.88 -13.77
N PRO A 269 -26.77 -9.12 -13.72
CA PRO A 269 -26.95 -10.07 -14.80
C PRO A 269 -28.42 -10.44 -14.96
N ASP A 270 -28.89 -10.43 -16.21
CA ASP A 270 -30.16 -11.04 -16.56
C ASP A 270 -30.08 -12.55 -16.31
N THR A 271 -30.86 -13.07 -15.38
CA THR A 271 -30.87 -14.50 -15.04
C THR A 271 -31.28 -15.41 -16.21
N LYS A 272 -31.82 -14.83 -17.28
CA LYS A 272 -32.18 -15.57 -18.52
C LYS A 272 -31.02 -15.64 -19.53
N ALA A 273 -30.03 -14.75 -19.41
CA ALA A 273 -28.89 -14.65 -20.33
C ALA A 273 -27.58 -14.90 -19.57
N LEU A 274 -27.43 -16.12 -19.03
CA LEU A 274 -26.23 -16.51 -18.30
C LEU A 274 -25.02 -16.55 -19.26
N PHE A 275 -23.87 -16.05 -18.78
CA PHE A 275 -22.61 -16.33 -19.45
C PHE A 275 -22.35 -17.82 -19.48
N SER A 276 -21.98 -18.34 -20.63
CA SER A 276 -21.66 -19.75 -20.75
C SER A 276 -20.54 -20.01 -21.77
N VAL A 277 -19.89 -21.15 -21.57
CA VAL A 277 -18.78 -21.64 -22.41
C VAL A 277 -19.10 -23.07 -22.84
N ALA A 278 -19.26 -23.26 -24.13
CA ALA A 278 -19.37 -24.62 -24.71
C ALA A 278 -17.95 -25.17 -24.88
N LEU A 279 -17.65 -26.30 -24.26
CA LEU A 279 -16.34 -26.93 -24.30
C LEU A 279 -16.39 -28.22 -25.15
N PRO A 280 -15.39 -28.48 -25.99
CA PRO A 280 -15.22 -29.80 -26.58
C PRO A 280 -14.71 -30.80 -25.52
N ALA A 281 -14.97 -32.07 -25.72
CA ALA A 281 -14.60 -33.14 -24.77
C ALA A 281 -13.10 -33.27 -24.46
N VAL A 282 -12.25 -32.56 -25.19
CA VAL A 282 -10.78 -32.60 -25.06
C VAL A 282 -10.23 -31.72 -23.94
N THR A 283 -11.04 -30.76 -23.37
CA THR A 283 -10.60 -29.80 -22.35
C THR A 283 -10.90 -30.27 -20.92
N GLY A 284 -10.97 -31.55 -20.69
CA GLY A 284 -11.37 -32.18 -19.44
C GLY A 284 -10.57 -31.72 -18.20
N ALA A 285 -11.02 -32.17 -17.03
CA ALA A 285 -10.47 -31.81 -15.73
C ALA A 285 -8.96 -32.10 -15.56
N ALA A 286 -8.37 -32.94 -16.43
CA ALA A 286 -6.95 -33.28 -16.43
C ALA A 286 -6.09 -32.37 -17.33
N ALA A 287 -6.68 -31.39 -18.02
CA ALA A 287 -5.92 -30.47 -18.88
C ALA A 287 -4.86 -29.70 -18.08
N PRO A 288 -3.69 -29.42 -18.67
CA PRO A 288 -2.67 -28.58 -18.01
C PRO A 288 -3.19 -27.19 -17.63
N LEU A 289 -2.67 -26.57 -16.56
CA LEU A 289 -3.03 -25.21 -16.14
C LEU A 289 -2.77 -24.14 -17.19
N ASP A 290 -1.77 -24.36 -18.04
CA ASP A 290 -1.34 -23.46 -19.11
C ASP A 290 -1.77 -23.96 -20.50
N ASP A 291 -2.90 -24.67 -20.59
CA ASP A 291 -3.44 -25.06 -21.89
C ASP A 291 -3.79 -23.81 -22.70
N MET A 292 -2.93 -23.52 -23.68
CA MET A 292 -3.10 -22.38 -24.59
C MET A 292 -4.36 -22.49 -25.47
N GLN A 293 -4.97 -23.66 -25.53
CA GLN A 293 -6.17 -23.91 -26.32
C GLN A 293 -7.46 -23.76 -25.50
N ALA A 294 -7.36 -23.69 -24.20
CA ALA A 294 -8.53 -23.49 -23.35
C ALA A 294 -9.17 -22.09 -23.57
N PRO A 295 -10.50 -22.00 -23.70
CA PRO A 295 -11.17 -20.73 -23.81
C PRO A 295 -10.79 -19.80 -22.65
N SER A 296 -10.52 -18.54 -22.94
CA SER A 296 -10.13 -17.58 -21.91
C SER A 296 -10.61 -16.18 -22.21
N VAL A 297 -10.84 -15.42 -21.16
CA VAL A 297 -11.15 -13.98 -21.22
C VAL A 297 -10.25 -13.22 -20.26
N VAL A 298 -9.92 -11.98 -20.61
CA VAL A 298 -9.31 -11.03 -19.70
C VAL A 298 -10.35 -9.99 -19.31
N LEU A 299 -10.67 -9.92 -18.03
CA LEU A 299 -11.55 -8.91 -17.46
C LEU A 299 -10.73 -7.70 -17.06
N ASP A 300 -11.11 -6.50 -17.52
CA ASP A 300 -10.55 -5.21 -17.08
C ASP A 300 -11.56 -4.54 -16.16
N PHE A 301 -11.20 -4.35 -14.90
CA PHE A 301 -12.04 -3.68 -13.90
C PHE A 301 -11.97 -2.15 -14.01
N GLY A 302 -11.14 -1.64 -14.92
CA GLY A 302 -11.02 -0.22 -15.24
C GLY A 302 -10.20 0.60 -14.25
N GLN A 303 -9.91 0.04 -13.10
CA GLN A 303 -9.02 0.59 -12.08
C GLN A 303 -8.42 -0.52 -11.25
N GLU A 304 -7.31 -0.23 -10.60
CA GLU A 304 -6.74 -1.11 -9.60
C GLU A 304 -7.76 -1.38 -8.49
N THR A 305 -7.81 -2.60 -7.98
CA THR A 305 -8.72 -2.99 -6.90
C THR A 305 -8.05 -4.01 -6.00
N THR A 306 -8.34 -3.95 -4.71
CA THR A 306 -8.02 -5.02 -3.77
C THR A 306 -9.24 -5.92 -3.61
N GLY A 307 -9.03 -7.23 -3.67
CA GLY A 307 -10.15 -8.15 -3.57
C GLY A 307 -9.83 -9.54 -4.09
N ARG A 308 -10.87 -10.25 -4.43
CA ARG A 308 -10.79 -11.62 -4.97
C ARG A 308 -11.89 -11.85 -5.99
N ILE A 309 -11.63 -12.67 -6.98
CA ILE A 309 -12.66 -13.04 -7.94
C ILE A 309 -13.75 -13.88 -7.22
N GLU A 310 -15.00 -13.54 -7.43
CA GLU A 310 -16.18 -14.29 -6.98
C GLU A 310 -16.80 -14.94 -8.21
N VAL A 311 -16.95 -16.26 -8.18
CA VAL A 311 -17.57 -17.03 -9.26
C VAL A 311 -18.72 -17.85 -8.73
N THR A 312 -19.91 -17.67 -9.30
CA THR A 312 -21.10 -18.47 -8.99
C THR A 312 -21.45 -19.34 -10.17
N SER A 313 -21.38 -20.65 -9.97
CA SER A 313 -21.76 -21.65 -10.97
C SER A 313 -23.29 -21.74 -11.12
N ALA A 314 -23.75 -21.87 -12.36
CA ALA A 314 -25.11 -22.29 -12.72
C ALA A 314 -25.11 -23.65 -13.46
N SER A 315 -24.01 -24.37 -13.41
CA SER A 315 -23.85 -25.69 -14.01
C SER A 315 -24.27 -26.79 -13.04
N ASP A 316 -24.74 -27.91 -13.60
CA ASP A 316 -25.08 -29.13 -12.85
C ASP A 316 -23.84 -30.03 -12.61
N GLN A 317 -22.69 -29.68 -13.20
CA GLN A 317 -21.42 -30.35 -13.04
C GLN A 317 -20.38 -29.39 -12.46
N PRO A 318 -19.35 -29.88 -11.76
CA PRO A 318 -18.27 -29.05 -11.31
C PRO A 318 -17.59 -28.32 -12.48
N ILE A 319 -17.24 -27.07 -12.26
CA ILE A 319 -16.47 -26.24 -13.19
C ILE A 319 -15.04 -26.15 -12.68
N ARG A 320 -14.07 -26.25 -13.57
CA ARG A 320 -12.69 -25.88 -13.29
C ARG A 320 -12.37 -24.56 -13.97
N LEU A 321 -11.78 -23.64 -13.21
CA LEU A 321 -11.41 -22.31 -13.67
C LEU A 321 -10.02 -21.96 -13.18
N THR A 322 -9.13 -21.52 -14.07
CA THR A 322 -7.89 -20.90 -13.63
C THR A 322 -8.02 -19.38 -13.62
N VAL A 323 -7.37 -18.76 -12.66
CA VAL A 323 -7.35 -17.31 -12.46
C VAL A 323 -5.92 -16.82 -12.42
N ARG A 324 -5.61 -15.80 -13.22
CA ARG A 324 -4.37 -15.05 -13.18
C ARG A 324 -4.71 -13.58 -12.97
N TYR A 325 -4.12 -12.97 -11.95
CA TYR A 325 -4.25 -11.54 -11.70
C TYR A 325 -3.06 -10.78 -12.27
N GLY A 326 -3.27 -9.50 -12.56
CA GLY A 326 -2.21 -8.57 -12.89
C GLY A 326 -2.66 -7.13 -12.68
N GLU A 327 -1.74 -6.29 -12.25
CA GLU A 327 -1.96 -4.84 -12.19
C GLU A 327 -1.90 -4.23 -13.60
N SER A 328 -1.16 -4.86 -14.50
CA SER A 328 -1.16 -4.53 -15.93
C SER A 328 -1.71 -5.67 -16.79
N TYR A 329 -2.14 -5.32 -18.00
CA TYR A 329 -2.59 -6.29 -18.99
C TYR A 329 -1.46 -7.27 -19.34
N GLU A 330 -0.25 -6.77 -19.54
CA GLU A 330 0.93 -7.56 -19.90
C GLU A 330 1.27 -8.58 -18.81
N GLU A 331 1.27 -8.16 -17.55
CA GLU A 331 1.48 -9.06 -16.40
C GLU A 331 0.48 -10.21 -16.46
N THR A 332 -0.80 -9.87 -16.65
CA THR A 332 -1.90 -10.84 -16.61
C THR A 332 -1.78 -11.89 -17.71
N VAL A 333 -1.36 -11.50 -18.92
CA VAL A 333 -1.32 -12.41 -20.09
C VAL A 333 0.03 -13.11 -20.25
N LYS A 334 1.14 -12.45 -19.88
CA LYS A 334 2.49 -13.01 -20.07
C LYS A 334 2.93 -13.85 -18.87
N LYS A 335 3.04 -13.21 -17.69
CA LYS A 335 3.56 -13.85 -16.49
C LYS A 335 3.04 -13.14 -15.26
N SER A 336 1.96 -13.63 -14.69
CA SER A 336 1.45 -13.07 -13.44
C SER A 336 2.48 -13.26 -12.33
N TYR A 337 2.82 -12.17 -11.63
CA TYR A 337 3.67 -12.22 -10.43
C TYR A 337 3.05 -13.10 -9.34
N LEU A 338 1.72 -13.09 -9.24
CA LEU A 338 0.96 -13.87 -8.27
C LEU A 338 0.77 -15.33 -8.66
N GLY A 339 1.24 -15.73 -9.85
CA GLY A 339 1.08 -17.08 -10.36
C GLY A 339 -0.34 -17.37 -10.88
N VAL A 340 -0.71 -18.63 -10.80
CA VAL A 340 -2.00 -19.15 -11.28
C VAL A 340 -2.72 -19.81 -10.13
N ALA A 341 -3.95 -19.40 -9.87
CA ALA A 341 -4.87 -20.12 -8.99
C ALA A 341 -5.84 -20.98 -9.82
N ASP A 342 -5.95 -22.25 -9.48
CA ASP A 342 -6.87 -23.20 -10.10
C ASP A 342 -8.02 -23.49 -9.12
N MET A 343 -9.23 -23.18 -9.56
CA MET A 343 -10.44 -23.25 -8.75
C MET A 343 -11.35 -24.35 -9.26
N ILE A 344 -11.80 -25.23 -8.38
CA ILE A 344 -12.90 -26.16 -8.65
C ILE A 344 -14.15 -25.59 -8.01
N ILE A 345 -15.14 -25.30 -8.84
CA ILE A 345 -16.40 -24.69 -8.43
C ILE A 345 -17.46 -25.78 -8.46
N PRO A 346 -18.00 -26.20 -7.31
CA PRO A 346 -19.08 -27.19 -7.25
C PRO A 346 -20.33 -26.70 -7.97
N PRO A 347 -21.22 -27.62 -8.38
CA PRO A 347 -22.50 -27.25 -8.98
C PRO A 347 -23.28 -26.26 -8.13
N HIS A 348 -23.80 -25.19 -8.74
CA HIS A 348 -24.63 -24.16 -8.12
C HIS A 348 -24.00 -23.47 -6.90
N ALA A 349 -22.68 -23.59 -6.72
CA ALA A 349 -21.94 -22.98 -5.62
C ALA A 349 -21.28 -21.65 -6.02
N THR A 350 -20.99 -20.83 -5.02
CA THR A 350 -20.13 -19.64 -5.14
C THR A 350 -18.77 -19.97 -4.56
N MET A 351 -17.71 -19.67 -5.32
CA MET A 351 -16.33 -19.82 -4.88
C MET A 351 -15.56 -18.51 -5.06
N TYR A 352 -14.53 -18.34 -4.25
CA TYR A 352 -13.66 -17.18 -4.28
C TYR A 352 -12.24 -17.58 -4.65
N GLY A 353 -11.61 -16.77 -5.49
CA GLY A 353 -10.18 -16.85 -5.76
C GLY A 353 -9.33 -16.26 -4.63
N PRO A 354 -7.99 -16.28 -4.76
CA PRO A 354 -7.10 -15.66 -3.79
C PRO A 354 -7.35 -14.15 -3.69
N LYS A 355 -7.18 -13.59 -2.48
CA LYS A 355 -7.16 -12.13 -2.28
C LYS A 355 -5.86 -11.54 -2.83
N SER A 356 -5.96 -10.48 -3.63
CA SER A 356 -4.84 -9.70 -4.12
C SER A 356 -5.24 -8.29 -4.51
N ALA A 357 -4.27 -7.52 -5.05
CA ALA A 357 -4.53 -6.31 -5.81
C ALA A 357 -4.29 -6.57 -7.29
N PHE A 358 -5.18 -6.07 -8.12
CA PHE A 358 -5.13 -6.23 -9.56
C PHE A 358 -6.13 -5.29 -10.25
N ARG A 359 -5.81 -4.95 -11.48
CA ARG A 359 -6.78 -4.32 -12.40
C ARG A 359 -7.34 -5.33 -13.40
N PHE A 360 -6.56 -6.37 -13.72
CA PHE A 360 -6.93 -7.35 -14.74
C PHE A 360 -6.99 -8.75 -14.13
N ALA A 361 -7.94 -9.56 -14.62
CA ALA A 361 -8.02 -10.98 -14.30
C ALA A 361 -8.22 -11.79 -15.58
N LYS A 362 -7.27 -12.70 -15.88
CA LYS A 362 -7.44 -13.70 -16.94
C LYS A 362 -8.10 -14.92 -16.34
N LEU A 363 -9.21 -15.32 -16.93
CA LEU A 363 -9.94 -16.53 -16.61
C LEU A 363 -9.81 -17.53 -17.76
N GLN A 364 -9.44 -18.78 -17.47
CA GLN A 364 -9.46 -19.87 -18.42
C GLN A 364 -10.40 -20.96 -17.94
N PHE A 365 -11.18 -21.52 -18.87
CA PHE A 365 -12.32 -22.38 -18.56
C PHE A 365 -12.03 -23.82 -18.95
N PHE A 366 -12.25 -24.74 -18.01
CA PHE A 366 -12.06 -26.18 -18.19
C PHE A 366 -13.24 -26.94 -17.55
N GLY A 367 -13.49 -28.13 -18.02
CA GLY A 367 -14.54 -28.99 -17.46
C GLY A 367 -14.81 -30.22 -18.32
N ASP A 368 -15.49 -31.19 -17.73
CA ASP A 368 -15.86 -32.45 -18.40
C ASP A 368 -17.22 -32.36 -19.09
N GLY A 369 -17.95 -31.28 -18.86
CA GLY A 369 -19.27 -31.08 -19.45
C GLY A 369 -19.23 -30.30 -20.77
N PRO A 370 -20.20 -30.49 -21.65
CA PRO A 370 -20.23 -29.80 -22.95
C PRO A 370 -20.58 -28.29 -22.80
N LEU A 371 -21.08 -27.86 -21.65
CA LEU A 371 -21.49 -26.48 -21.44
C LEU A 371 -21.33 -26.09 -19.99
N LEU A 372 -20.44 -25.10 -19.75
CA LEU A 372 -20.27 -24.44 -18.46
C LEU A 372 -21.19 -23.22 -18.39
N ARG A 373 -21.94 -23.07 -17.31
CA ARG A 373 -22.83 -21.93 -17.08
C ARG A 373 -22.45 -21.20 -15.80
N PHE A 374 -22.47 -19.88 -15.85
CA PHE A 374 -22.12 -19.02 -14.73
C PHE A 374 -23.28 -18.07 -14.43
N ALA A 375 -23.74 -18.09 -13.18
CA ALA A 375 -24.71 -17.14 -12.71
C ALA A 375 -24.05 -15.76 -12.46
N ARG A 376 -22.76 -15.73 -12.09
CA ARG A 376 -22.04 -14.50 -11.81
C ARG A 376 -20.54 -14.72 -11.82
N ILE A 377 -19.83 -13.75 -12.36
CA ILE A 377 -18.38 -13.56 -12.20
C ILE A 377 -18.14 -12.08 -11.94
N ARG A 378 -17.50 -11.74 -10.81
CA ARG A 378 -17.19 -10.37 -10.41
C ARG A 378 -16.03 -10.36 -9.42
N VAL A 379 -15.59 -9.21 -8.95
CA VAL A 379 -14.70 -9.09 -7.81
C VAL A 379 -15.51 -8.81 -6.54
N ASP A 380 -15.19 -9.53 -5.48
CA ASP A 380 -15.49 -9.17 -4.11
C ASP A 380 -14.36 -8.20 -3.68
N GLY A 381 -14.59 -6.90 -3.86
CA GLY A 381 -13.63 -5.84 -3.52
C GLY A 381 -13.55 -5.69 -2.01
N ILE A 382 -12.33 -5.64 -1.47
CA ILE A 382 -12.07 -5.65 -0.03
C ILE A 382 -11.30 -4.40 0.32
N TYR A 383 -11.92 -3.51 1.10
CA TYR A 383 -11.41 -2.18 1.42
C TYR A 383 -11.60 -1.85 2.89
N TYR A 384 -10.67 -1.07 3.44
CA TYR A 384 -10.88 -0.43 4.73
C TYR A 384 -12.01 0.59 4.62
N PRO A 385 -13.06 0.49 5.48
CA PRO A 385 -14.25 1.32 5.36
C PRO A 385 -14.02 2.72 5.94
N VAL A 386 -13.45 3.61 5.17
CA VAL A 386 -13.13 4.99 5.57
C VAL A 386 -13.79 6.01 4.64
N ALA A 387 -14.17 7.16 5.17
CA ALA A 387 -14.75 8.24 4.41
C ALA A 387 -13.66 9.17 3.84
N TYR A 388 -13.81 9.57 2.59
CA TYR A 388 -13.03 10.66 2.00
C TYR A 388 -13.55 11.99 2.55
N ARG A 389 -12.84 12.56 3.54
CA ARG A 389 -13.18 13.83 4.19
C ARG A 389 -12.46 15.00 3.53
N GLY A 390 -11.20 14.78 3.14
CA GLY A 390 -10.43 15.71 2.34
C GLY A 390 -10.91 15.77 0.90
N SER A 391 -10.65 16.89 0.24
CA SER A 391 -10.96 17.06 -1.18
C SER A 391 -10.10 18.15 -1.81
N PHE A 392 -9.89 18.04 -3.12
CA PHE A 392 -9.20 19.03 -3.93
C PHE A 392 -9.86 19.10 -5.31
N ASP A 393 -10.17 20.32 -5.76
CA ASP A 393 -10.65 20.58 -7.12
C ASP A 393 -10.10 21.92 -7.60
N SER A 394 -9.67 21.96 -8.83
CA SER A 394 -9.08 23.13 -9.45
C SER A 394 -9.52 23.25 -10.90
N SER A 395 -9.17 24.37 -11.55
CA SER A 395 -9.43 24.54 -12.97
C SER A 395 -8.60 23.62 -13.88
N ASP A 396 -7.67 22.85 -13.33
CA ASP A 396 -6.84 21.89 -14.06
C ASP A 396 -7.26 20.43 -13.75
N PRO A 397 -7.89 19.74 -14.71
CA PRO A 397 -8.35 18.38 -14.52
C PRO A 397 -7.22 17.37 -14.27
N VAL A 398 -5.97 17.67 -14.69
CA VAL A 398 -4.83 16.78 -14.43
C VAL A 398 -4.45 16.82 -12.95
N LEU A 399 -4.40 17.99 -12.32
CA LEU A 399 -4.13 18.13 -10.90
C LEU A 399 -5.23 17.47 -10.07
N ASN A 400 -6.49 17.66 -10.45
CA ASN A 400 -7.63 17.01 -9.79
C ASN A 400 -7.51 15.47 -9.88
N ARG A 401 -7.08 14.98 -11.04
CA ARG A 401 -6.86 13.55 -11.24
C ARG A 401 -5.69 13.04 -10.39
N ILE A 402 -4.57 13.78 -10.34
CA ILE A 402 -3.41 13.42 -9.50
C ILE A 402 -3.83 13.29 -8.04
N TRP A 403 -4.54 14.29 -7.51
CA TRP A 403 -5.01 14.26 -6.13
C TRP A 403 -5.88 13.02 -5.83
N LEU A 404 -6.85 12.74 -6.72
CA LEU A 404 -7.76 11.59 -6.57
C LEU A 404 -7.03 10.25 -6.69
N VAL A 405 -6.07 10.12 -7.59
CA VAL A 405 -5.30 8.87 -7.76
C VAL A 405 -4.42 8.61 -6.56
N GLY A 406 -3.79 9.64 -5.97
CA GLY A 406 -2.98 9.48 -4.76
C GLY A 406 -3.85 9.11 -3.55
N ALA A 407 -4.98 9.79 -3.37
CA ALA A 407 -5.96 9.44 -2.34
C ALA A 407 -6.44 7.99 -2.47
N TYR A 408 -6.73 7.55 -3.69
CA TYR A 408 -7.14 6.17 -3.96
C TYR A 408 -6.01 5.17 -3.74
N THR A 409 -4.78 5.52 -4.10
CA THR A 409 -3.60 4.69 -3.86
C THR A 409 -3.40 4.44 -2.37
N ALA A 410 -3.47 5.49 -1.56
CA ALA A 410 -3.41 5.34 -0.10
C ALA A 410 -4.55 4.45 0.44
N HIS A 411 -5.77 4.61 -0.08
CA HIS A 411 -6.91 3.78 0.32
C HIS A 411 -6.72 2.29 -0.05
N LEU A 412 -6.14 1.98 -1.19
CA LEU A 412 -5.80 0.60 -1.57
C LEU A 412 -4.80 -0.03 -0.59
N CYS A 413 -3.89 0.76 -0.04
CA CYS A 413 -2.90 0.33 0.95
C CYS A 413 -3.47 0.27 2.37
N MET A 414 -4.60 0.92 2.65
CA MET A 414 -5.34 0.80 3.90
C MET A 414 -6.11 -0.51 3.91
N GLN A 415 -5.59 -1.45 4.64
CA GLN A 415 -6.21 -2.77 4.81
C GLN A 415 -6.40 -3.02 6.32
N ASP A 416 -6.06 -4.17 6.82
CA ASP A 416 -5.99 -4.42 8.27
C ASP A 416 -4.72 -3.81 8.92
N ASP A 417 -3.87 -3.18 8.12
CA ASP A 417 -2.77 -2.26 8.41
C ASP A 417 -2.64 -1.25 7.28
N ILE A 418 -1.73 -0.30 7.43
CA ILE A 418 -1.25 0.51 6.32
C ILE A 418 -0.09 -0.23 5.69
N TRP A 419 -0.31 -0.72 4.48
CA TRP A 419 0.66 -1.47 3.71
C TRP A 419 1.43 -0.57 2.75
N ASP A 420 2.63 -0.99 2.40
CA ASP A 420 3.39 -0.43 1.28
C ASP A 420 2.62 -0.58 -0.03
N ALA A 421 2.20 -1.81 -0.33
CA ALA A 421 1.49 -2.15 -1.54
C ALA A 421 0.56 -3.36 -1.34
N PRO A 422 -0.62 -3.38 -2.00
CA PRO A 422 -1.58 -4.46 -1.80
C PRO A 422 -1.32 -5.70 -2.66
N LYS A 423 -0.48 -5.63 -3.71
CA LYS A 423 -0.09 -6.79 -4.52
C LYS A 423 0.95 -7.63 -3.82
N ARG A 424 2.04 -7.01 -3.38
CA ARG A 424 3.18 -7.70 -2.79
C ARG A 424 3.70 -6.95 -1.57
N ASP A 425 4.62 -7.55 -0.86
CA ASP A 425 5.10 -7.22 0.46
C ASP A 425 3.95 -7.16 1.46
N ARG A 426 2.97 -6.29 1.27
CA ARG A 426 1.81 -6.10 2.17
C ARG A 426 2.27 -5.83 3.58
N GLY A 427 3.35 -5.10 3.69
CA GLY A 427 4.11 -4.88 4.90
C GLY A 427 3.93 -3.48 5.45
N ARG A 428 4.22 -3.36 6.73
CA ARG A 428 4.36 -2.08 7.40
C ARG A 428 5.78 -1.58 7.19
N TRP A 429 6.00 -0.82 6.13
CA TRP A 429 7.26 -0.16 5.88
C TRP A 429 7.20 1.29 6.33
N MET A 430 8.13 1.70 7.21
CA MET A 430 8.04 3.04 7.82
C MET A 430 8.31 4.17 6.82
N GLY A 431 9.20 3.95 5.85
CA GLY A 431 9.41 4.93 4.78
C GLY A 431 8.15 5.16 3.96
N ASP A 432 7.44 4.07 3.64
CA ASP A 432 6.15 4.14 2.95
C ASP A 432 5.09 4.86 3.78
N LEU A 433 5.04 4.58 5.07
CA LEU A 433 4.10 5.20 5.99
C LEU A 433 4.37 6.70 6.14
N ASP A 434 5.61 7.16 6.09
CA ASP A 434 5.94 8.58 6.22
C ASP A 434 5.25 9.41 5.14
N VAL A 435 5.22 8.93 3.90
CA VAL A 435 4.53 9.59 2.79
C VAL A 435 3.04 9.27 2.78
N SER A 436 2.68 7.97 2.83
CA SER A 436 1.26 7.57 2.75
C SER A 436 0.46 8.03 3.96
N GLY A 437 1.10 8.14 5.13
CA GLY A 437 0.51 8.64 6.35
C GLY A 437 0.01 10.09 6.20
N ARG A 438 0.81 10.98 5.62
CA ARG A 438 0.39 12.35 5.32
C ARG A 438 -0.81 12.39 4.38
N THR A 439 -0.81 11.52 3.36
CA THR A 439 -1.98 11.38 2.48
C THR A 439 -3.21 10.89 3.23
N ILE A 440 -3.05 9.91 4.13
CA ILE A 440 -4.15 9.37 4.94
C ILE A 440 -4.72 10.46 5.86
N GLU A 441 -3.87 11.26 6.47
CA GLU A 441 -4.30 12.37 7.31
C GLU A 441 -5.06 13.42 6.51
N THR A 442 -4.54 13.85 5.37
CA THR A 442 -5.16 14.86 4.50
C THR A 442 -6.49 14.39 3.90
N VAL A 443 -6.62 13.10 3.58
CA VAL A 443 -7.81 12.59 2.88
C VAL A 443 -8.84 12.02 3.84
N PHE A 444 -8.42 11.24 4.83
CA PHE A 444 -9.31 10.43 5.67
C PHE A 444 -9.31 10.86 7.12
N ALA A 445 -8.18 11.35 7.63
CA ALA A 445 -7.91 11.60 9.05
C ALA A 445 -8.28 10.38 9.91
N ASP A 446 -7.84 9.21 9.49
CA ASP A 446 -8.09 7.95 10.19
C ASP A 446 -7.08 7.75 11.32
N GLN A 447 -7.54 7.94 12.55
CA GLN A 447 -6.69 7.85 13.74
C GLN A 447 -6.44 6.39 14.14
N PHE A 448 -7.42 5.52 13.94
CA PHE A 448 -7.32 4.13 14.40
C PHE A 448 -6.20 3.37 13.67
N LEU A 449 -6.24 3.37 12.35
CA LEU A 449 -5.26 2.61 11.56
C LEU A 449 -3.86 3.22 11.64
N MET A 450 -3.76 4.55 11.73
CA MET A 450 -2.49 5.26 11.93
C MET A 450 -1.85 4.91 13.28
N GLU A 451 -2.60 5.01 14.38
CA GLU A 451 -2.10 4.67 15.70
C GLU A 451 -1.70 3.19 15.80
N ASP A 452 -2.53 2.29 15.26
CA ASP A 452 -2.26 0.86 15.26
C ASP A 452 -0.98 0.54 14.48
N THR A 453 -0.82 1.10 13.28
CA THR A 453 0.37 0.88 12.45
C THR A 453 1.63 1.46 13.11
N LEU A 454 1.58 2.66 13.70
CA LEU A 454 2.71 3.25 14.42
C LEU A 454 3.11 2.42 15.64
N ARG A 455 2.15 1.88 16.41
CA ARG A 455 2.45 0.97 17.52
C ARG A 455 3.14 -0.31 17.06
N ARG A 456 2.71 -0.88 15.94
CA ARG A 456 3.26 -2.14 15.41
C ARG A 456 4.62 -1.98 14.76
N LEU A 457 4.88 -0.82 14.19
CA LEU A 457 6.21 -0.41 13.72
C LEU A 457 7.13 -0.01 14.87
N ASN A 458 6.60 -0.11 16.10
CA ASN A 458 7.30 0.26 17.29
C ASN A 458 8.72 -0.30 17.29
N PRO A 459 9.72 0.56 17.39
CA PRO A 459 11.10 0.11 17.55
C PRO A 459 11.22 -0.56 18.91
N VAL A 460 11.07 -1.84 18.94
CA VAL A 460 11.30 -2.56 20.19
C VAL A 460 12.74 -2.67 20.46
N THR A 461 13.04 -2.01 21.32
CA THR A 461 14.29 -1.64 21.75
C THR A 461 14.89 -2.46 22.86
N GLU A 462 14.22 -3.50 23.30
CA GLU A 462 14.85 -4.46 24.19
C GLU A 462 16.12 -5.09 23.58
N ASN A 463 16.23 -5.12 22.26
CA ASN A 463 17.41 -5.64 21.54
C ASN A 463 18.13 -4.59 20.69
N GLY A 464 17.70 -3.32 20.72
CA GLY A 464 18.32 -2.22 19.97
C GLY A 464 18.40 -2.48 18.47
N ALA A 465 17.26 -2.40 17.76
CA ALA A 465 17.22 -2.56 16.31
C ALA A 465 16.59 -1.35 15.63
N ASN A 466 17.01 -1.07 14.40
CA ASN A 466 16.34 -0.09 13.57
C ASN A 466 14.95 -0.56 13.16
N VAL A 467 14.03 0.38 13.02
CA VAL A 467 12.69 0.12 12.45
C VAL A 467 12.89 -0.50 11.06
N ASN A 468 12.26 -1.62 10.80
CA ASN A 468 12.43 -2.41 9.58
C ASN A 468 13.91 -2.75 9.25
N GLY A 469 14.85 -2.62 10.19
CA GLY A 469 16.28 -2.84 9.97
C GLY A 469 16.99 -1.70 9.22
N ILE A 470 16.34 -0.57 9.00
CA ILE A 470 16.82 0.57 8.19
C ILE A 470 16.99 1.81 9.07
N PRO A 471 18.18 2.42 9.12
CA PRO A 471 18.44 3.59 9.95
C PRO A 471 17.49 4.76 9.66
N GLY A 472 17.30 5.13 8.39
CA GLY A 472 16.39 6.19 7.99
C GLY A 472 14.95 5.93 8.43
N TYR A 473 14.50 4.67 8.44
CA TYR A 473 13.16 4.31 8.88
C TYR A 473 12.95 4.50 10.38
N SER A 474 14.02 4.40 11.16
CA SER A 474 14.01 4.81 12.57
C SER A 474 13.76 6.32 12.72
N ALA A 475 14.37 7.13 11.86
CA ALA A 475 14.11 8.57 11.80
C ALA A 475 12.66 8.86 11.38
N TYR A 476 12.18 8.22 10.34
CA TYR A 476 10.81 8.38 9.84
C TYR A 476 9.75 7.97 10.86
N TRP A 477 10.02 6.98 11.71
CA TRP A 477 9.08 6.64 12.78
C TRP A 477 8.86 7.81 13.76
N ILE A 478 9.92 8.54 14.08
CA ILE A 478 9.83 9.73 14.94
C ILE A 478 9.11 10.87 14.20
N MET A 479 9.44 11.07 12.92
CA MET A 479 8.81 12.09 12.08
C MET A 479 7.32 11.80 11.90
N GLY A 480 6.94 10.57 11.55
CA GLY A 480 5.56 10.16 11.38
C GLY A 480 4.73 10.26 12.67
N LEU A 481 5.34 9.97 13.84
CA LEU A 481 4.68 10.22 15.13
C LEU A 481 4.47 11.72 15.39
N ALA A 482 5.43 12.57 14.98
CA ALA A 482 5.32 14.02 15.11
C ALA A 482 4.26 14.60 14.17
N ASP A 483 4.19 14.11 12.93
CA ASP A 483 3.19 14.53 11.95
C ASP A 483 1.79 14.08 12.36
N TYR A 484 1.65 12.84 12.84
CA TYR A 484 0.41 12.39 13.47
C TYR A 484 -0.04 13.31 14.61
N TYR A 485 0.90 13.72 15.49
CA TYR A 485 0.56 14.64 16.59
C TYR A 485 0.23 16.05 16.08
N ARG A 486 0.93 16.56 15.08
CA ARG A 486 0.60 17.86 14.45
C ARG A 486 -0.82 17.84 13.89
N GLN A 487 -1.17 16.78 13.19
CA GLN A 487 -2.48 16.65 12.54
C GLN A 487 -3.61 16.42 13.54
N ASN A 488 -3.44 15.49 14.47
CA ASN A 488 -4.53 15.02 15.33
C ASN A 488 -4.54 15.64 16.73
N GLY A 489 -3.43 16.21 17.20
CA GLY A 489 -3.32 16.77 18.55
C GLY A 489 -3.42 15.73 19.69
N LYS A 490 -3.27 14.45 19.40
CA LYS A 490 -3.42 13.31 20.33
C LYS A 490 -2.19 13.14 21.22
N LEU A 491 -2.02 14.05 22.17
CA LEU A 491 -0.89 14.02 23.09
C LEU A 491 -0.85 12.74 23.95
N ASP A 492 -2.00 12.17 24.28
CA ASP A 492 -2.05 10.95 25.09
C ASP A 492 -1.49 9.75 24.33
N PHE A 493 -1.73 9.65 23.01
CA PHE A 493 -1.07 8.65 22.19
C PHE A 493 0.46 8.84 22.19
N VAL A 494 0.94 10.06 22.00
CA VAL A 494 2.39 10.36 22.08
C VAL A 494 2.95 9.91 23.43
N ARG A 495 2.23 10.17 24.54
CA ARG A 495 2.67 9.74 25.88
C ARG A 495 2.83 8.23 26.01
N THR A 496 1.98 7.46 25.33
CA THR A 496 2.11 5.99 25.33
C THR A 496 3.37 5.52 24.59
N MET A 497 3.86 6.31 23.62
CA MET A 497 5.05 6.00 22.81
C MET A 497 6.35 6.55 23.42
N LEU A 498 6.32 7.31 24.51
CA LEU A 498 7.52 7.93 25.10
C LEU A 498 8.65 6.96 25.47
N PRO A 499 8.38 5.78 26.06
CA PRO A 499 9.46 4.83 26.35
C PRO A 499 10.25 4.46 25.09
N ASN A 500 9.55 4.23 24.01
CA ASN A 500 10.10 3.84 22.73
C ASN A 500 10.83 5.00 22.04
N LEU A 501 10.25 6.19 22.07
CA LEU A 501 10.87 7.40 21.56
C LEU A 501 12.22 7.66 22.23
N ARG A 502 12.29 7.55 23.56
CA ARG A 502 13.55 7.73 24.32
C ARG A 502 14.59 6.67 24.00
N ALA A 503 14.15 5.42 23.93
CA ALA A 503 15.04 4.32 23.59
C ALA A 503 15.57 4.45 22.16
N LEU A 504 14.71 4.80 21.20
CA LEU A 504 15.09 4.99 19.81
C LEU A 504 16.06 6.17 19.63
N THR A 505 15.79 7.31 20.25
CA THR A 505 16.72 8.46 20.19
C THR A 505 18.08 8.13 20.80
N SER A 506 18.13 7.34 21.88
CA SER A 506 19.39 6.85 22.46
C SER A 506 20.12 5.90 21.53
N PHE A 507 19.40 4.98 20.88
CA PHE A 507 19.93 4.04 19.90
C PHE A 507 20.50 4.78 18.68
N MET A 508 19.77 5.72 18.11
CA MET A 508 20.20 6.55 16.99
C MET A 508 21.41 7.41 17.35
N ALA A 509 21.47 7.95 18.58
CA ALA A 509 22.61 8.73 19.02
C ALA A 509 23.91 7.90 19.11
N ALA A 510 23.80 6.61 19.44
CA ALA A 510 24.94 5.69 19.44
C ALA A 510 25.44 5.32 18.03
N ASP A 511 24.67 5.61 17.00
CA ASP A 511 25.05 5.37 15.60
C ASP A 511 25.87 6.51 14.98
N LEU A 512 26.06 7.60 15.75
CA LEU A 512 26.88 8.74 15.35
C LEU A 512 28.35 8.55 15.79
N ASP A 513 29.27 9.14 15.04
CA ASP A 513 30.69 9.22 15.42
C ASP A 513 30.96 10.33 16.47
N ALA A 514 32.21 10.44 16.86
CA ALA A 514 32.63 11.48 17.82
C ALA A 514 32.45 12.92 17.29
N ASN A 515 32.29 13.10 16.00
CA ASN A 515 32.04 14.39 15.35
C ASN A 515 30.52 14.63 15.11
N ASN A 516 29.63 13.78 15.59
CA ASN A 516 28.19 13.81 15.36
C ASN A 516 27.77 13.61 13.89
N LEU A 517 28.55 12.88 13.13
CA LEU A 517 28.18 12.42 11.80
C LEU A 517 27.65 10.98 11.87
N PHE A 518 26.68 10.66 11.03
CA PHE A 518 26.17 9.30 10.90
C PHE A 518 27.28 8.35 10.44
N ALA A 519 27.58 7.36 11.24
CA ALA A 519 28.73 6.47 11.04
C ALA A 519 28.33 5.01 10.81
N ASN A 520 27.03 4.69 10.87
CA ASN A 520 26.52 3.34 10.74
C ASN A 520 27.19 2.35 11.72
N GLN A 521 27.30 2.73 13.00
CA GLN A 521 27.97 1.92 14.03
C GLN A 521 27.25 0.59 14.27
N HIS A 522 25.95 0.53 13.98
CA HIS A 522 25.13 -0.68 14.10
C HIS A 522 25.25 -1.60 12.88
N HIS A 523 26.04 -1.24 11.87
CA HIS A 523 26.21 -2.03 10.65
C HIS A 523 24.89 -2.40 9.97
N ALA A 524 23.92 -1.50 10.02
CA ALA A 524 22.63 -1.64 9.37
C ALA A 524 22.75 -1.44 7.84
N TRP A 525 21.63 -1.54 7.17
CA TRP A 525 21.53 -1.28 5.74
C TRP A 525 20.88 0.10 5.49
N PRO A 526 21.68 1.19 5.31
CA PRO A 526 21.10 2.49 4.98
C PRO A 526 20.34 2.43 3.66
N PHE A 527 19.19 3.06 3.63
CA PHE A 527 18.36 3.17 2.45
C PHE A 527 17.74 4.56 2.42
N VAL A 528 17.97 5.28 1.36
CA VAL A 528 17.41 6.60 1.06
C VAL A 528 16.41 6.45 -0.08
N ASP A 529 16.82 5.87 -1.22
CA ASP A 529 15.97 5.57 -2.36
C ASP A 529 16.55 4.43 -3.20
N TRP A 530 15.74 3.84 -4.06
CA TRP A 530 16.16 2.88 -5.09
C TRP A 530 16.92 3.58 -6.23
N SER A 531 17.97 4.28 -5.92
CA SER A 531 18.82 4.99 -6.87
C SER A 531 20.28 4.70 -6.59
N ALA A 532 21.13 4.83 -7.60
CA ALA A 532 22.55 4.53 -7.46
C ALA A 532 23.18 5.30 -6.30
N ASN A 533 23.94 4.62 -5.46
CA ASN A 533 24.63 5.13 -4.27
C ASN A 533 23.71 5.60 -3.11
N LEU A 534 22.39 5.42 -3.20
CA LEU A 534 21.43 5.84 -2.19
C LEU A 534 20.90 4.66 -1.34
N PHE A 535 21.43 3.47 -1.54
CA PHE A 535 21.18 2.30 -0.69
C PHE A 535 22.47 1.53 -0.43
N GLY A 536 22.50 0.79 0.67
CA GLY A 536 23.71 0.20 1.21
C GLY A 536 24.59 1.23 1.90
N ASP A 537 25.71 0.80 2.46
CA ASP A 537 26.60 1.65 3.26
C ASP A 537 27.53 2.49 2.37
N THR A 538 26.96 3.43 1.64
CA THR A 538 27.67 4.36 0.74
C THR A 538 27.82 5.74 1.38
N PRO A 539 28.78 6.58 0.94
CA PRO A 539 28.90 7.95 1.43
C PRO A 539 27.62 8.78 1.21
N GLU A 540 26.94 8.59 0.09
CA GLU A 540 25.72 9.34 -0.23
C GLU A 540 24.53 8.89 0.61
N ALA A 541 24.34 7.57 0.81
CA ALA A 541 23.33 7.06 1.72
C ALA A 541 23.58 7.51 3.17
N ARG A 542 24.83 7.53 3.62
CA ARG A 542 25.18 8.08 4.94
C ARG A 542 24.85 9.56 5.06
N ARG A 543 25.05 10.34 3.99
CA ARG A 543 24.72 11.77 3.96
C ARG A 543 23.19 11.98 4.06
N GLY A 544 22.41 11.24 3.30
CA GLY A 544 20.95 11.28 3.41
C GLY A 544 20.48 10.92 4.82
N THR A 545 20.98 9.81 5.37
CA THR A 545 20.63 9.38 6.73
C THR A 545 21.04 10.40 7.80
N GLN A 546 22.14 11.15 7.61
CA GLN A 546 22.50 12.27 8.50
C GLN A 546 21.39 13.31 8.59
N PHE A 547 20.76 13.65 7.47
CA PHE A 547 19.73 14.69 7.41
C PHE A 547 18.39 14.16 7.95
N GLU A 548 18.06 12.92 7.67
CA GLU A 548 16.91 12.24 8.26
C GLU A 548 17.03 12.19 9.80
N TYR A 549 18.18 11.82 10.33
CA TYR A 549 18.45 11.80 11.78
C TYR A 549 18.35 13.19 12.41
N TYR A 550 18.88 14.21 11.72
CA TYR A 550 18.77 15.59 12.20
C TYR A 550 17.30 15.99 12.39
N ARG A 551 16.46 15.75 11.41
CA ARG A 551 15.02 16.04 11.50
C ARG A 551 14.38 15.24 12.63
N ALA A 552 14.67 13.96 12.71
CA ALA A 552 14.14 13.11 13.77
C ALA A 552 14.48 13.59 15.18
N PHE A 553 15.70 14.07 15.42
CA PHE A 553 16.06 14.65 16.72
C PHE A 553 15.32 15.96 17.00
N ARG A 554 15.06 16.79 15.99
CA ARG A 554 14.22 17.99 16.12
C ARG A 554 12.76 17.62 16.47
N ASP A 555 12.21 16.64 15.78
CA ASP A 555 10.85 16.16 16.03
C ASP A 555 10.74 15.41 17.35
N ALA A 556 11.75 14.66 17.77
CA ALA A 556 11.83 14.08 19.10
C ALA A 556 11.80 15.16 20.19
N ALA A 557 12.58 16.25 20.03
CA ALA A 557 12.57 17.37 20.97
C ALA A 557 11.16 18.01 21.07
N PHE A 558 10.50 18.20 19.94
CA PHE A 558 9.12 18.69 19.89
C PHE A 558 8.14 17.77 20.65
N LEU A 559 8.17 16.47 20.38
CA LEU A 559 7.28 15.48 21.02
C LEU A 559 7.53 15.36 22.53
N LEU A 560 8.81 15.27 22.94
CA LEU A 560 9.21 15.16 24.34
C LEU A 560 8.80 16.42 25.12
N ARG A 561 9.02 17.61 24.55
CA ARG A 561 8.61 18.88 25.16
C ARG A 561 7.10 18.98 25.29
N ALA A 562 6.34 18.58 24.27
CA ALA A 562 4.88 18.53 24.33
C ALA A 562 4.37 17.58 25.43
N ALA A 563 5.06 16.46 25.63
CA ALA A 563 4.72 15.49 26.66
C ALA A 563 5.20 15.85 28.08
N GLY A 564 5.97 16.93 28.23
CA GLY A 564 6.50 17.42 29.51
C GLY A 564 7.89 16.89 29.90
N ASP A 565 8.56 16.15 29.01
CA ASP A 565 9.94 15.71 29.20
C ASP A 565 10.93 16.76 28.68
N THR A 566 11.12 17.82 29.45
CA THR A 566 12.00 18.93 29.08
C THR A 566 13.46 18.49 28.95
N ALA A 567 13.94 17.62 29.83
CA ALA A 567 15.34 17.17 29.80
C ALA A 567 15.65 16.33 28.55
N GLY A 568 14.76 15.40 28.19
CA GLY A 568 14.88 14.62 26.96
C GLY A 568 14.77 15.49 25.72
N ALA A 569 13.90 16.51 25.75
CA ALA A 569 13.75 17.47 24.67
C ALA A 569 15.05 18.28 24.46
N ASP A 570 15.61 18.85 25.53
CA ASP A 570 16.84 19.64 25.46
C ASP A 570 18.04 18.80 24.99
N GLN A 571 18.10 17.53 25.41
CA GLN A 571 19.14 16.59 24.94
C GLN A 571 19.00 16.32 23.44
N SER A 572 17.80 16.08 22.94
CA SER A 572 17.53 15.83 21.52
C SER A 572 17.85 17.07 20.67
N GLU A 573 17.45 18.25 21.16
CA GLU A 573 17.74 19.53 20.50
C GLU A 573 19.25 19.81 20.42
N SER A 574 19.98 19.63 21.54
CA SER A 574 21.43 19.77 21.57
C SER A 574 22.13 18.79 20.63
N ARG A 575 21.57 17.57 20.46
CA ARG A 575 22.10 16.59 19.50
C ARG A 575 21.88 17.07 18.07
N ALA A 576 20.68 17.54 17.74
CA ALA A 576 20.39 18.10 16.42
C ALA A 576 21.31 19.28 16.09
N ASP A 577 21.52 20.20 17.03
CA ASP A 577 22.42 21.35 16.82
C ASP A 577 23.86 20.92 16.56
N ALA A 578 24.35 19.90 17.29
CA ALA A 578 25.69 19.33 17.05
C ALA A 578 25.79 18.64 15.70
N MET A 579 24.74 17.93 15.27
CA MET A 579 24.69 17.28 13.94
C MET A 579 24.66 18.32 12.80
N ARG A 580 23.96 19.44 13.00
CA ARG A 580 23.94 20.55 12.03
C ARG A 580 25.34 21.15 11.87
N ALA A 581 26.00 21.49 12.99
CA ALA A 581 27.35 22.04 12.97
C ALA A 581 28.36 21.08 12.32
N ALA A 582 28.22 19.77 12.58
CA ALA A 582 29.02 18.73 11.94
C ALA A 582 28.81 18.68 10.42
N ALA A 583 27.54 18.69 9.98
CA ALA A 583 27.19 18.67 8.56
C ALA A 583 27.68 19.93 7.83
N GLU A 584 27.55 21.10 8.42
CA GLU A 584 28.03 22.36 7.88
C GLU A 584 29.57 22.35 7.70
N LEU A 585 30.28 21.73 8.63
CA LEU A 585 31.75 21.62 8.56
C LEU A 585 32.20 20.58 7.53
N ALA A 586 31.59 19.41 7.49
CA ALA A 586 32.10 18.23 6.80
C ALA A 586 31.37 17.89 5.49
N LEU A 587 30.11 18.28 5.33
CA LEU A 587 29.28 17.82 4.21
C LEU A 587 28.92 18.90 3.20
N VAL A 588 29.04 20.19 3.56
CA VAL A 588 28.85 21.31 2.63
C VAL A 588 30.04 21.47 1.72
N ASP A 589 29.84 21.45 0.42
CA ASP A 589 30.83 21.90 -0.55
C ASP A 589 30.95 23.42 -0.47
N LYS A 590 32.07 23.90 0.04
CA LYS A 590 32.35 25.34 0.24
C LYS A 590 32.42 26.13 -1.07
N THR A 591 32.58 25.48 -2.22
CA THR A 591 32.62 26.12 -3.54
C THR A 591 31.22 26.35 -4.09
N THR A 592 30.34 25.39 -3.91
CA THR A 592 28.99 25.42 -4.45
C THR A 592 27.95 25.89 -3.44
N GLY A 593 28.18 25.66 -2.14
CA GLY A 593 27.24 25.88 -1.07
C GLY A 593 26.13 24.81 -1.00
N THR A 594 26.36 23.63 -1.64
CA THR A 594 25.42 22.52 -1.70
C THR A 594 25.98 21.31 -0.96
N PHE A 595 25.16 20.28 -0.74
CA PHE A 595 25.57 18.99 -0.16
C PHE A 595 25.87 17.96 -1.26
N GLY A 596 26.83 18.29 -2.15
CA GLY A 596 27.08 17.57 -3.39
C GLY A 596 26.08 17.95 -4.49
N ASP A 597 25.89 17.07 -5.46
CA ASP A 597 25.08 17.30 -6.67
C ASP A 597 23.82 16.42 -6.73
N ASN A 598 23.61 15.57 -5.73
CA ASN A 598 22.48 14.65 -5.71
C ASN A 598 21.19 15.37 -5.26
N TRP A 599 20.10 15.19 -6.00
CA TRP A 599 18.82 15.81 -5.68
C TRP A 599 18.25 15.34 -4.36
N HIS A 600 18.33 14.03 -4.06
CA HIS A 600 17.78 13.43 -2.85
C HIS A 600 18.38 14.04 -1.59
N THR A 601 19.70 14.04 -1.51
CA THR A 601 20.40 14.57 -0.32
C THR A 601 20.23 16.07 -0.16
N ASN A 602 20.27 16.84 -1.25
CA ASN A 602 20.00 18.27 -1.21
C ASN A 602 18.54 18.58 -0.84
N ALA A 603 17.58 17.82 -1.35
CA ALA A 603 16.16 17.94 -0.97
C ALA A 603 15.99 17.65 0.53
N MET A 604 16.55 16.54 1.01
CA MET A 604 16.46 16.18 2.43
C MET A 604 17.15 17.20 3.33
N ALA A 605 18.24 17.84 2.90
CA ALA A 605 18.89 18.91 3.67
C ALA A 605 17.95 20.12 3.86
N ILE A 606 17.16 20.49 2.84
CA ILE A 606 16.15 21.55 2.95
C ILE A 606 14.96 21.07 3.78
N TYR A 607 14.34 19.96 3.41
CA TYR A 607 13.15 19.43 4.05
C TYR A 607 13.35 19.17 5.56
N SER A 608 14.53 18.67 5.95
CA SER A 608 14.85 18.48 7.36
C SER A 608 15.03 19.79 8.12
N GLY A 609 15.21 20.92 7.44
CA GLY A 609 15.55 22.21 8.03
C GLY A 609 17.01 22.31 8.44
N LEU A 610 17.88 21.37 7.97
CA LEU A 610 19.33 21.44 8.23
C LEU A 610 19.99 22.52 7.38
N ALA A 611 19.64 22.65 6.10
CA ALA A 611 20.20 23.65 5.21
C ALA A 611 19.90 25.07 5.72
N SER A 612 20.93 25.91 5.77
CA SER A 612 20.79 27.33 6.04
C SER A 612 20.09 28.05 4.87
N PRO A 613 19.57 29.29 5.06
CA PRO A 613 18.98 30.04 3.95
C PRO A 613 19.94 30.25 2.77
N ALA A 614 21.24 30.37 3.02
CA ALA A 614 22.24 30.53 1.97
C ALA A 614 22.44 29.22 1.19
N GLU A 615 22.48 28.08 1.88
CA GLU A 615 22.58 26.76 1.27
C GLU A 615 21.29 26.42 0.50
N THR A 616 20.12 26.73 1.07
CA THR A 616 18.83 26.58 0.39
C THR A 616 18.80 27.36 -0.93
N ALA A 617 19.25 28.61 -0.92
CA ALA A 617 19.35 29.42 -2.12
C ALA A 617 20.35 28.84 -3.15
N ALA A 618 21.48 28.31 -2.68
CA ALA A 618 22.46 27.65 -3.53
C ALA A 618 21.90 26.34 -4.13
N ILE A 619 21.24 25.53 -3.35
CA ILE A 619 20.59 24.29 -3.81
C ILE A 619 19.52 24.61 -4.86
N ARG A 620 18.61 25.56 -4.58
CA ARG A 620 17.61 26.00 -5.52
C ARG A 620 18.22 26.40 -6.87
N THR A 621 19.30 27.19 -6.84
CA THR A 621 19.91 27.76 -8.05
C THR A 621 20.86 26.83 -8.78
N ARG A 622 21.33 25.76 -8.18
CA ARG A 622 22.33 24.85 -8.76
C ARG A 622 21.83 23.42 -8.97
N ILE A 623 20.91 22.96 -8.10
CA ILE A 623 20.45 21.58 -8.12
C ILE A 623 19.09 21.49 -8.83
N PHE A 624 18.14 22.37 -8.52
CA PHE A 624 16.79 22.29 -9.06
C PHE A 624 16.51 23.17 -10.29
N THR A 625 17.52 23.90 -10.79
CA THR A 625 17.37 24.90 -11.88
C THR A 625 16.88 24.38 -13.20
N ASP A 626 17.07 23.11 -13.47
CA ASP A 626 16.88 22.56 -14.80
C ASP A 626 15.50 21.94 -15.04
N ILE A 627 14.65 21.87 -13.97
CA ILE A 627 13.29 21.32 -14.06
C ILE A 627 12.43 22.08 -15.08
N ASP A 628 12.51 23.40 -15.10
CA ASP A 628 11.76 24.22 -16.05
C ASP A 628 12.21 24.02 -17.51
N SER A 629 13.44 23.61 -17.71
CA SER A 629 14.00 23.27 -19.03
C SER A 629 13.75 21.81 -19.43
N GLY A 630 13.16 21.01 -18.53
CA GLY A 630 12.95 19.57 -18.72
C GLY A 630 14.22 18.74 -18.57
N LYS A 631 15.30 19.31 -18.01
CA LYS A 631 16.53 18.56 -17.73
C LYS A 631 16.36 17.83 -16.40
N LEU A 632 16.54 16.53 -16.44
CA LEU A 632 16.42 15.61 -15.31
C LEU A 632 17.80 15.16 -14.85
N PRO A 633 17.93 14.73 -13.59
CA PRO A 633 19.18 14.13 -13.10
C PRO A 633 19.49 12.85 -13.89
N ASP A 634 20.77 12.51 -13.99
CA ASP A 634 21.26 11.33 -14.71
C ASP A 634 20.99 10.00 -13.98
N TYR A 635 20.27 10.04 -12.87
CA TYR A 635 19.91 8.91 -12.02
C TYR A 635 18.40 8.92 -11.73
N ASP A 636 17.88 7.78 -11.30
CA ASP A 636 16.46 7.61 -11.04
C ASP A 636 16.04 8.35 -9.76
N VAL A 637 14.85 8.95 -9.80
CA VAL A 637 14.15 9.51 -8.65
C VAL A 637 12.81 8.80 -8.54
N SER A 638 12.63 8.03 -7.49
CA SER A 638 11.34 7.37 -7.28
C SER A 638 10.24 8.37 -6.92
N PRO A 639 8.96 8.06 -7.15
CA PRO A 639 7.87 8.89 -6.65
C PRO A 639 7.87 9.02 -5.12
N TYR A 640 8.42 8.04 -4.40
CA TYR A 640 8.66 8.10 -2.96
C TYR A 640 9.50 9.32 -2.58
N TYR A 641 10.70 9.41 -3.15
CA TYR A 641 11.59 10.51 -2.82
C TYR A 641 11.21 11.81 -3.53
N GLY A 642 10.45 11.68 -4.61
CA GLY A 642 9.83 12.82 -5.30
C GLY A 642 8.97 13.68 -4.38
N ASP A 643 8.36 13.10 -3.36
CA ASP A 643 7.61 13.81 -2.33
C ASP A 643 8.49 14.79 -1.54
N TYR A 644 9.64 14.34 -1.03
CA TYR A 644 10.59 15.19 -0.32
C TYR A 644 11.22 16.27 -1.21
N ILE A 645 11.34 16.00 -2.51
CA ILE A 645 11.78 16.99 -3.50
C ILE A 645 10.71 18.08 -3.69
N LEU A 646 9.43 17.70 -3.78
CA LEU A 646 8.33 18.66 -3.86
C LEU A 646 8.30 19.58 -2.64
N GLU A 647 8.44 19.03 -1.44
CA GLU A 647 8.47 19.80 -0.19
C GLU A 647 9.70 20.72 -0.14
N ALA A 648 10.88 20.20 -0.48
CA ALA A 648 12.10 20.99 -0.48
C ALA A 648 12.05 22.16 -1.47
N MET A 649 11.46 21.96 -2.65
CA MET A 649 11.27 23.03 -3.62
C MET A 649 10.28 24.08 -3.13
N ALA A 650 9.20 23.67 -2.47
CA ALA A 650 8.24 24.57 -1.85
C ALA A 650 8.91 25.41 -0.73
N ASP A 651 9.68 24.77 0.16
CA ASP A 651 10.44 25.43 1.22
C ASP A 651 11.53 26.37 0.69
N ALA A 652 12.12 26.06 -0.47
CA ALA A 652 13.02 26.93 -1.18
C ALA A 652 12.32 28.09 -1.92
N GLY A 653 10.99 28.18 -1.86
CA GLY A 653 10.18 29.18 -2.55
C GLY A 653 10.07 28.98 -4.05
N ASP A 654 10.25 27.75 -4.53
CA ASP A 654 10.16 27.37 -5.95
C ASP A 654 8.90 26.54 -6.24
N LEU A 655 7.73 27.10 -5.94
CA LEU A 655 6.46 26.43 -6.18
C LEU A 655 6.19 26.12 -7.65
N SER A 656 6.71 26.94 -8.56
CA SER A 656 6.55 26.71 -10.00
C SER A 656 7.35 25.51 -10.47
N GLY A 657 8.61 25.40 -10.03
CA GLY A 657 9.44 24.23 -10.30
C GLY A 657 8.85 22.96 -9.68
N ALA A 658 8.37 23.04 -8.44
CA ALA A 658 7.68 21.92 -7.78
C ALA A 658 6.44 21.47 -8.58
N MET A 659 5.61 22.40 -9.07
CA MET A 659 4.44 22.09 -9.90
C MET A 659 4.85 21.42 -11.23
N ASN A 660 5.93 21.86 -11.86
CA ASN A 660 6.45 21.25 -13.08
C ASN A 660 6.95 19.82 -12.81
N PHE A 661 7.69 19.63 -11.70
CA PHE A 661 8.11 18.30 -11.26
C PHE A 661 6.92 17.37 -10.98
N LEU A 662 5.92 17.84 -10.25
CA LEU A 662 4.69 17.10 -9.97
C LEU A 662 3.99 16.66 -11.26
N ARG A 663 3.88 17.57 -12.24
CA ARG A 663 3.28 17.25 -13.56
C ARG A 663 4.09 16.22 -14.33
N MET A 664 5.42 16.26 -14.25
CA MET A 664 6.27 15.31 -14.96
C MET A 664 6.17 13.93 -14.36
N TRP A 665 6.21 13.78 -13.04
CA TRP A 665 6.14 12.47 -12.37
C TRP A 665 4.72 11.94 -12.27
N TRP A 666 3.88 12.56 -11.49
CA TRP A 666 2.51 12.08 -11.27
C TRP A 666 1.59 12.33 -12.46
N GLY A 667 1.75 13.45 -13.12
CA GLY A 667 1.05 13.74 -14.38
C GLY A 667 1.43 12.75 -15.46
N GLY A 668 2.72 12.40 -15.57
CA GLY A 668 3.21 11.38 -16.50
C GLY A 668 2.58 10.01 -16.24
N MET A 669 2.52 9.55 -14.98
CA MET A 669 1.82 8.30 -14.64
C MET A 669 0.33 8.35 -15.03
N VAL A 670 -0.34 9.48 -14.79
CA VAL A 670 -1.75 9.67 -15.18
C VAL A 670 -1.92 9.60 -16.71
N GLU A 671 -1.01 10.19 -17.48
CA GLU A 671 -1.02 10.12 -18.94
C GLU A 671 -0.83 8.70 -19.47
N GLU A 672 -0.02 7.88 -18.78
CA GLU A 672 0.18 6.46 -19.06
C GLU A 672 -1.04 5.60 -18.66
N GLY A 673 -2.04 6.18 -18.03
CA GLY A 673 -3.28 5.51 -17.65
C GLY A 673 -3.27 4.91 -16.26
N ALA A 674 -2.43 5.43 -15.36
CA ALA A 674 -2.41 5.05 -13.96
C ALA A 674 -3.78 5.28 -13.31
N THR A 675 -4.24 4.27 -12.60
CA THR A 675 -5.44 4.32 -11.76
C THR A 675 -5.10 4.29 -10.27
N SER A 676 -3.86 3.99 -9.99
CA SER A 676 -3.14 4.07 -8.72
C SER A 676 -1.70 4.46 -9.03
N PHE A 677 -0.98 5.06 -8.10
CA PHE A 677 0.41 5.44 -8.33
C PHE A 677 1.37 4.28 -8.09
N TRP A 678 2.45 4.27 -8.86
CA TRP A 678 3.36 3.16 -9.03
C TRP A 678 4.58 3.27 -8.11
N GLU A 679 5.15 2.15 -7.73
CA GLU A 679 6.36 2.05 -6.92
C GLU A 679 7.54 2.83 -7.51
N GLY A 680 7.70 2.78 -8.81
CA GLY A 680 8.72 3.49 -9.56
C GLY A 680 8.16 4.09 -10.83
N TYR A 681 8.67 5.26 -11.20
CA TYR A 681 8.36 5.93 -12.46
C TYR A 681 9.48 6.91 -12.81
N ASP A 682 9.80 6.96 -14.09
CA ASP A 682 10.71 7.97 -14.63
C ASP A 682 10.10 8.54 -15.93
N PRO A 683 9.95 9.85 -16.06
CA PRO A 683 9.36 10.48 -17.23
C PRO A 683 10.16 10.25 -18.53
N ARG A 684 11.41 9.77 -18.42
CA ARG A 684 12.23 9.38 -19.58
C ARG A 684 11.89 8.00 -20.13
N TRP A 685 11.15 7.20 -19.39
CA TRP A 685 10.75 5.88 -19.86
C TRP A 685 9.84 6.02 -21.07
N GLN A 686 10.13 5.27 -22.13
CA GLN A 686 9.28 5.29 -23.32
C GLN A 686 7.96 4.59 -23.04
N LYS A 687 6.87 5.10 -23.58
CA LYS A 687 5.51 4.52 -23.44
C LYS A 687 5.45 3.04 -23.84
N THR A 688 6.30 2.61 -24.77
CA THR A 688 6.47 1.21 -25.17
C THR A 688 7.38 0.42 -24.22
N ASP A 689 8.16 1.11 -23.40
CA ASP A 689 9.08 0.54 -22.42
C ASP A 689 8.61 0.77 -20.98
N PHE A 690 7.31 0.88 -20.82
CA PHE A 690 6.61 1.01 -19.55
C PHE A 690 7.18 0.12 -18.43
N HIS A 691 7.86 -0.92 -18.80
CA HIS A 691 8.57 -1.81 -17.91
C HIS A 691 10.10 -1.70 -18.03
N ALA A 692 10.65 -0.53 -18.38
CA ALA A 692 12.11 -0.38 -18.40
C ALA A 692 12.71 -0.68 -17.03
N PHE A 693 12.04 -0.24 -15.96
CA PHE A 693 12.35 -0.63 -14.59
C PHE A 693 12.09 -2.14 -14.38
N LEU A 694 11.10 -2.71 -15.03
CA LEU A 694 10.75 -4.12 -15.00
C LEU A 694 11.64 -4.97 -15.92
N LYS A 695 12.24 -4.36 -16.94
CA LYS A 695 13.23 -4.98 -17.83
C LYS A 695 14.64 -4.90 -17.29
N ALA A 696 14.87 -4.13 -16.23
CA ALA A 696 16.18 -4.09 -15.58
C ALA A 696 16.62 -5.54 -15.31
N ASP A 697 17.84 -5.86 -15.71
CA ASP A 697 18.48 -7.19 -15.59
C ASP A 697 18.58 -7.70 -14.15
N ASN A 698 18.05 -6.93 -13.19
CA ASN A 698 17.95 -7.31 -11.79
C ASN A 698 16.89 -8.38 -11.50
N GLY A 699 16.09 -8.79 -12.49
CA GLY A 699 15.09 -9.84 -12.37
C GLY A 699 13.81 -9.43 -11.66
N MET A 700 13.60 -8.15 -11.40
CA MET A 700 12.41 -7.67 -10.66
C MET A 700 11.11 -7.81 -11.46
N GLY A 701 11.13 -7.56 -12.77
CA GLY A 701 10.00 -7.82 -13.65
C GLY A 701 8.67 -7.29 -13.12
N TYR A 702 7.62 -8.07 -13.20
CA TYR A 702 6.29 -7.74 -12.65
C TYR A 702 6.21 -7.75 -11.11
N GLN A 703 7.32 -7.87 -10.42
CA GLN A 703 7.41 -7.70 -8.98
C GLN A 703 7.08 -6.25 -8.57
N VAL A 704 7.45 -5.26 -9.38
CA VAL A 704 7.15 -3.85 -9.11
C VAL A 704 5.64 -3.66 -8.99
N SER A 705 5.22 -2.95 -7.94
CA SER A 705 3.82 -2.68 -7.70
C SER A 705 3.34 -1.46 -8.48
N LEU A 706 2.14 -1.57 -9.07
CA LEU A 706 1.46 -0.44 -9.71
C LEU A 706 0.43 0.22 -8.80
N ALA A 707 0.37 -0.19 -7.52
CA ALA A 707 -0.34 0.48 -6.45
C ALA A 707 0.58 0.52 -5.23
N HIS A 708 1.23 1.65 -4.97
CA HIS A 708 2.24 1.77 -3.92
C HIS A 708 2.02 3.03 -3.08
N GLY A 709 1.83 2.86 -1.75
CA GLY A 709 1.45 3.92 -0.83
C GLY A 709 2.42 5.09 -0.82
N TRP A 710 3.72 4.82 -0.89
CA TRP A 710 4.76 5.85 -0.87
C TRP A 710 4.72 6.83 -2.06
N SER A 711 3.93 6.53 -3.07
CA SER A 711 3.80 7.40 -4.26
C SER A 711 2.61 8.36 -4.16
N SER A 712 1.93 8.42 -3.01
CA SER A 712 0.73 9.24 -2.84
C SER A 712 1.01 10.71 -2.44
N GLY A 713 2.26 11.11 -2.24
CA GLY A 713 2.67 12.39 -1.65
C GLY A 713 2.22 13.65 -2.40
N ALA A 714 1.98 13.58 -3.71
CA ALA A 714 1.42 14.71 -4.45
C ALA A 714 0.03 15.16 -3.94
N THR A 715 -0.71 14.28 -3.27
CA THR A 715 -2.05 14.58 -2.72
C THR A 715 -1.99 15.58 -1.56
N PRO A 716 -1.25 15.34 -0.46
CA PRO A 716 -1.10 16.35 0.59
C PRO A 716 -0.39 17.61 0.05
N TRP A 717 0.62 17.49 -0.80
CA TRP A 717 1.32 18.64 -1.35
C TRP A 717 0.38 19.62 -2.08
N LEU A 718 -0.57 19.13 -2.89
CA LEU A 718 -1.56 19.96 -3.57
C LEU A 718 -2.48 20.67 -2.56
N THR A 719 -2.84 20.04 -1.47
CA THR A 719 -3.67 20.63 -0.42
C THR A 719 -2.88 21.68 0.38
N GLU A 720 -1.63 21.38 0.75
CA GLU A 720 -0.80 22.24 1.59
C GLU A 720 -0.23 23.44 0.82
N HIS A 721 0.15 23.27 -0.43
CA HIS A 721 0.87 24.31 -1.17
C HIS A 721 0.05 25.00 -2.28
N VAL A 722 -0.96 24.34 -2.85
CA VAL A 722 -1.78 24.96 -3.91
C VAL A 722 -3.09 25.49 -3.32
N LEU A 723 -3.86 24.67 -2.61
CA LEU A 723 -5.01 25.13 -1.84
C LEU A 723 -4.54 25.99 -0.64
N GLY A 724 -3.40 25.64 -0.08
CA GLY A 724 -2.66 26.45 0.86
C GLY A 724 -3.01 26.22 2.33
N ILE A 725 -3.63 25.11 2.70
CA ILE A 725 -3.98 24.82 4.10
C ILE A 725 -2.81 24.09 4.78
N GLN A 726 -2.14 24.76 5.72
CA GLN A 726 -0.96 24.26 6.43
C GLN A 726 -1.16 24.24 7.92
N VAL A 727 -0.76 23.17 8.58
CA VAL A 727 -0.86 23.02 10.04
C VAL A 727 0.21 23.85 10.73
N THR A 728 -0.18 24.72 11.67
CA THR A 728 0.76 25.53 12.45
C THR A 728 0.77 25.21 13.94
N SER A 729 -0.20 24.42 14.42
CA SER A 729 -0.17 23.87 15.77
C SER A 729 -0.89 22.53 15.86
N PRO A 730 -0.52 21.68 16.86
CA PRO A 730 -1.10 20.36 16.99
C PRO A 730 -2.64 20.35 17.06
N GLY A 731 -3.24 19.44 16.29
CA GLY A 731 -4.69 19.27 16.18
C GLY A 731 -5.36 20.34 15.34
N LEU A 732 -4.65 20.95 14.40
CA LEU A 732 -5.14 22.05 13.53
C LEU A 732 -5.84 23.16 14.31
N ARG A 733 -5.41 23.43 15.56
CA ARG A 733 -5.98 24.55 16.35
C ARG A 733 -5.62 25.89 15.73
N THR A 734 -4.42 25.96 15.16
CA THR A 734 -4.04 27.06 14.28
C THR A 734 -3.56 26.52 12.95
N VAL A 735 -3.93 27.22 11.88
CA VAL A 735 -3.54 26.88 10.50
C VAL A 735 -3.11 28.16 9.75
N LEU A 736 -2.23 28.00 8.79
CA LEU A 736 -1.98 29.02 7.76
C LEU A 736 -2.81 28.65 6.54
N ILE A 737 -3.56 29.59 5.98
CA ILE A 737 -4.26 29.43 4.70
C ILE A 737 -3.66 30.42 3.70
N GLN A 738 -2.81 29.88 2.83
CA GLN A 738 -1.99 30.63 1.90
C GLN A 738 -2.15 30.06 0.48
N PRO A 739 -3.23 30.41 -0.25
CA PRO A 739 -3.46 29.87 -1.59
C PRO A 739 -2.37 30.31 -2.56
N ASN A 740 -1.93 29.38 -3.42
CA ASN A 740 -1.01 29.63 -4.54
C ASN A 740 -1.63 29.08 -5.82
N LEU A 741 -2.27 29.94 -6.61
CA LEU A 741 -3.01 29.47 -7.78
C LEU A 741 -2.12 29.01 -8.93
N LEU A 742 -0.88 29.50 -9.04
CA LEU A 742 0.10 29.02 -10.03
C LEU A 742 -0.46 28.94 -11.46
N GLY A 743 -1.25 29.95 -11.87
CA GLY A 743 -1.91 30.01 -13.17
C GLY A 743 -3.28 29.35 -13.24
N LEU A 744 -3.77 28.76 -12.14
CA LEU A 744 -5.14 28.25 -12.06
C LEU A 744 -6.16 29.39 -11.97
N ASN A 745 -7.35 29.17 -12.55
CA ASN A 745 -8.46 30.07 -12.42
C ASN A 745 -9.15 29.99 -11.06
N TYR A 746 -9.17 28.81 -10.47
CA TYR A 746 -9.66 28.56 -9.12
C TYR A 746 -8.99 27.33 -8.50
N VAL A 747 -9.02 27.28 -7.20
CA VAL A 747 -8.76 26.10 -6.39
C VAL A 747 -9.74 26.06 -5.22
N LYS A 748 -10.24 24.89 -4.90
CA LYS A 748 -11.07 24.66 -3.73
C LYS A 748 -10.85 23.26 -3.15
N GLY A 749 -11.12 23.12 -1.88
CA GLY A 749 -10.97 21.83 -1.24
C GLY A 749 -11.28 21.86 0.25
N THR A 750 -10.98 20.74 0.87
CA THR A 750 -11.29 20.48 2.27
C THR A 750 -10.11 19.79 2.91
N GLU A 751 -9.73 20.24 4.12
CA GLU A 751 -8.77 19.56 5.00
C GLU A 751 -9.52 19.08 6.25
N PRO A 752 -9.45 17.78 6.60
CA PRO A 752 -10.05 17.27 7.82
C PRO A 752 -9.35 17.81 9.06
N ALA A 753 -10.12 18.23 10.04
CA ALA A 753 -9.62 18.60 11.36
C ALA A 753 -10.32 17.76 12.44
N PRO A 754 -9.76 17.64 13.65
CA PRO A 754 -10.37 16.86 14.73
C PRO A 754 -11.81 17.29 15.08
N ASN A 755 -12.12 18.57 14.94
CA ASN A 755 -13.44 19.14 15.29
C ASN A 755 -14.34 19.44 14.08
N GLY A 756 -13.99 18.96 12.90
CA GLY A 756 -14.76 19.23 11.68
C GLY A 756 -13.87 19.29 10.46
N GLU A 757 -14.23 20.13 9.51
CA GLU A 757 -13.49 20.26 8.26
C GLU A 757 -13.19 21.74 7.97
N ILE A 758 -11.97 22.03 7.58
CA ILE A 758 -11.57 23.34 7.07
C ILE A 758 -11.83 23.33 5.58
N ARG A 759 -12.66 24.24 5.08
CA ARG A 759 -12.94 24.37 3.63
C ARG A 759 -12.43 25.70 3.14
N ALA A 760 -11.81 25.69 1.96
CA ALA A 760 -11.33 26.87 1.30
C ALA A 760 -11.65 26.83 -0.19
N GLU A 761 -11.96 28.01 -0.76
CA GLU A 761 -12.17 28.20 -2.19
C GLU A 761 -11.61 29.56 -2.58
N PHE A 762 -10.76 29.59 -3.61
CA PHE A 762 -10.11 30.80 -4.09
C PHE A 762 -10.20 30.90 -5.60
N HIS A 763 -10.44 32.10 -6.09
CA HIS A 763 -10.57 32.44 -7.52
C HIS A 763 -9.52 33.47 -7.93
N ALA A 764 -8.91 33.24 -9.09
CA ALA A 764 -8.02 34.22 -9.71
C ALA A 764 -8.82 35.36 -10.36
N GLY A 765 -8.37 36.58 -10.12
CA GLY A 765 -8.91 37.79 -10.73
C GLY A 765 -7.81 38.84 -10.90
N LYS A 766 -8.17 40.10 -10.87
CA LYS A 766 -7.18 41.18 -10.65
C LYS A 766 -6.58 41.10 -9.25
N THR A 767 -7.32 40.48 -8.36
CA THR A 767 -7.12 40.18 -6.95
C THR A 767 -7.54 38.77 -6.70
N ILE A 768 -7.21 38.18 -5.55
CA ILE A 768 -7.72 36.88 -5.14
C ILE A 768 -8.96 37.08 -4.27
N ASP A 769 -10.06 36.52 -4.72
CA ASP A 769 -11.29 36.40 -3.95
C ASP A 769 -11.44 34.98 -3.45
N GLY A 770 -11.91 34.82 -2.21
CA GLY A 770 -12.09 33.49 -1.66
C GLY A 770 -13.16 33.40 -0.59
N THR A 771 -13.45 32.16 -0.22
CA THR A 771 -14.25 31.81 0.96
C THR A 771 -13.48 30.81 1.81
N VAL A 772 -13.55 31.00 3.12
CA VAL A 772 -12.96 30.10 4.11
C VAL A 772 -14.03 29.72 5.13
N ASP A 773 -14.20 28.43 5.36
CA ASP A 773 -15.12 27.87 6.36
C ASP A 773 -14.30 27.12 7.42
N LEU A 774 -14.37 27.61 8.66
CA LEU A 774 -13.59 27.11 9.78
C LEU A 774 -14.49 26.41 10.80
N PRO A 775 -14.14 25.21 11.28
CA PRO A 775 -14.85 24.59 12.38
C PRO A 775 -14.54 25.26 13.72
N ALA A 776 -15.30 24.91 14.74
CA ALA A 776 -15.12 25.45 16.10
C ALA A 776 -13.70 25.10 16.65
N GLY A 777 -13.06 26.09 17.26
CA GLY A 777 -11.74 25.93 17.89
C GLY A 777 -10.55 25.99 16.93
N VAL A 778 -10.77 26.29 15.67
CA VAL A 778 -9.73 26.57 14.68
C VAL A 778 -9.55 28.06 14.47
N THR A 779 -8.33 28.55 14.53
CA THR A 779 -7.94 29.90 14.12
C THR A 779 -7.03 29.81 12.91
N ALA A 780 -7.35 30.56 11.85
CA ALA A 780 -6.59 30.57 10.61
C ALA A 780 -5.89 31.93 10.43
N THR A 781 -4.60 31.91 10.20
CA THR A 781 -3.91 33.05 9.57
C THR A 781 -4.15 32.95 8.08
N ILE A 782 -4.87 33.91 7.52
CA ILE A 782 -5.11 34.03 6.07
C ILE A 782 -4.01 34.89 5.48
N SER A 783 -3.34 34.38 4.45
CA SER A 783 -2.25 35.07 3.75
C SER A 783 -2.61 35.16 2.26
N LEU A 784 -3.06 36.35 1.82
CA LEU A 784 -3.48 36.58 0.45
C LEU A 784 -2.45 37.43 -0.30
N PRO A 785 -2.11 37.10 -1.56
CA PRO A 785 -1.33 37.98 -2.39
C PRO A 785 -2.01 39.34 -2.51
N ALA A 786 -1.26 40.41 -2.45
CA ALA A 786 -1.79 41.76 -2.53
C ALA A 786 -0.87 42.69 -3.35
N SER A 787 -1.43 43.72 -3.95
CA SER A 787 -0.71 44.62 -4.84
C SER A 787 0.31 45.50 -4.13
N SER A 788 0.13 45.75 -2.83
CA SER A 788 1.01 46.60 -2.01
C SER A 788 0.80 46.42 -0.51
N ALA A 789 1.69 47.03 0.27
CA ALA A 789 1.57 47.05 1.74
C ALA A 789 0.31 47.83 2.22
N THR A 790 -0.27 48.65 1.39
CA THR A 790 -1.47 49.42 1.70
C THR A 790 -2.73 48.91 1.02
N ALA A 791 -2.64 47.76 0.39
CA ALA A 791 -3.78 47.11 -0.25
C ALA A 791 -4.89 46.85 0.77
N ALA A 792 -6.13 47.09 0.38
CA ALA A 792 -7.26 46.90 1.27
C ALA A 792 -7.60 45.43 1.38
N VAL A 793 -7.87 45.00 2.62
CA VAL A 793 -8.37 43.68 2.93
C VAL A 793 -9.79 43.77 3.44
N THR A 794 -10.68 42.95 2.93
CA THR A 794 -12.05 42.85 3.45
C THR A 794 -12.40 41.42 3.85
N VAL A 795 -13.19 41.32 4.93
CA VAL A 795 -13.82 40.09 5.37
C VAL A 795 -15.32 40.35 5.45
N ASP A 796 -16.12 39.56 4.74
CA ASP A 796 -17.58 39.75 4.57
C ASP A 796 -17.96 41.17 4.11
N GLY A 797 -17.13 41.72 3.20
CA GLY A 797 -17.29 43.06 2.65
C GLY A 797 -16.93 44.20 3.62
N LYS A 798 -16.40 43.91 4.82
CA LYS A 798 -15.95 44.89 5.78
C LYS A 798 -14.44 44.99 5.81
N ALA A 799 -13.92 46.23 5.84
CA ALA A 799 -12.48 46.44 5.98
C ALA A 799 -11.93 45.79 7.25
N THR A 800 -10.84 45.08 7.10
CA THR A 800 -10.18 44.33 8.16
C THR A 800 -8.72 44.79 8.29
N THR A 801 -8.24 44.85 9.52
CA THR A 801 -6.83 45.15 9.77
C THR A 801 -5.99 43.94 9.38
N SER A 802 -4.97 44.18 8.59
CA SER A 802 -4.01 43.16 8.13
C SER A 802 -2.58 43.63 8.37
N ARG A 803 -1.67 42.70 8.31
CA ARG A 803 -0.22 42.90 8.38
C ARG A 803 0.38 42.59 7.00
N TRP A 804 1.23 43.47 6.53
CA TRP A 804 2.00 43.20 5.32
C TRP A 804 3.19 42.28 5.60
N ASN A 805 3.26 41.19 4.88
CA ASN A 805 4.43 40.33 4.80
C ASN A 805 5.25 40.74 3.54
N GLU A 806 6.31 41.50 3.76
CA GLU A 806 7.13 42.06 2.68
C GLU A 806 7.83 40.97 1.86
N THR A 807 8.31 39.95 2.55
CA THR A 807 9.04 38.85 1.90
C THR A 807 8.10 38.04 0.96
N ALA A 808 6.88 37.79 1.41
CA ALA A 808 5.91 37.01 0.63
C ALA A 808 5.06 37.86 -0.34
N GLY A 809 5.05 39.21 -0.21
CA GLY A 809 4.17 40.08 -0.99
C GLY A 809 2.68 39.85 -0.66
N ARG A 810 2.35 39.69 0.62
CA ARG A 810 1.02 39.27 1.04
C ARG A 810 0.48 40.08 2.22
N GLN A 811 -0.84 40.20 2.26
CA GLN A 811 -1.56 40.69 3.43
C GLN A 811 -1.99 39.51 4.31
N GLU A 812 -1.69 39.60 5.60
CA GLU A 812 -2.00 38.57 6.58
C GLU A 812 -2.99 39.10 7.63
N PHE A 813 -3.99 38.26 7.95
CA PHE A 813 -5.00 38.54 8.98
C PHE A 813 -5.54 37.26 9.59
N GLU A 814 -6.18 37.33 10.74
CA GLU A 814 -6.69 36.17 11.46
C GLU A 814 -8.21 36.03 11.35
N LEU A 815 -8.66 34.80 11.22
CA LEU A 815 -10.07 34.41 11.32
C LEU A 815 -10.19 33.27 12.35
N SER A 816 -11.27 33.31 13.14
CA SER A 816 -11.55 32.24 14.12
C SER A 816 -12.91 31.61 13.87
N GLY A 817 -12.93 30.27 13.84
CA GLY A 817 -14.17 29.51 13.70
C GLY A 817 -15.00 29.43 15.02
N PRO A 818 -16.25 28.99 14.96
CA PRO A 818 -16.88 28.53 13.73
C PRO A 818 -17.41 29.68 12.85
N GLY A 819 -17.26 29.53 11.53
CA GLY A 819 -17.85 30.48 10.59
C GLY A 819 -17.37 30.29 9.16
N LYS A 820 -18.19 30.79 8.24
CA LYS A 820 -17.84 30.91 6.83
C LYS A 820 -17.60 32.38 6.52
N PHE A 821 -16.46 32.69 5.96
CA PHE A 821 -15.98 34.05 5.71
C PHE A 821 -15.70 34.25 4.23
N SER A 822 -16.14 35.37 3.66
CA SER A 822 -15.70 35.81 2.34
C SER A 822 -14.48 36.72 2.53
N VAL A 823 -13.40 36.44 1.84
CA VAL A 823 -12.12 37.16 1.99
C VAL A 823 -11.67 37.72 0.65
N HIS A 824 -11.08 38.91 0.71
CA HIS A 824 -10.60 39.64 -0.46
C HIS A 824 -9.41 40.49 -0.08
N ALA A 825 -8.42 40.61 -0.99
CA ALA A 825 -7.30 41.55 -0.90
C ALA A 825 -7.07 42.19 -2.25
N ASP A 826 -6.89 43.54 -2.27
CA ASP A 826 -6.68 44.36 -3.49
C ASP A 826 -5.26 44.16 -4.08
#